data_2b12f0f4f8797546e998f71077a0d1a9
#
_entry.id   2b12f0f4f8797546e998f71077a0d1a9
#
_cell.length_a   1.000
_cell.length_b   1.000
_cell.length_c   1.000
_cell.angle_alpha   90.00
_cell.angle_beta   90.00
_cell.angle_gamma   90.00
#
_symmetry.space_group_name_H-M   'P 1'
#
loop_
_entity.id
_entity.type
_entity.pdbx_description
1 polymer ?
#
loop_
_entity_poly.entity_id
_entity_poly.type
_entity_poly.pdbx_seq_one_letter_code
_entity_poly.pdbx_strand_id
1 'polypeptide(L)'
;MNEGFTYLETGKYKQAETFFENILITYPKNKTAKLCYGRALGLNGNGERATTIFINLLERYPQDFEIKLNYAESLLWNENYNKAKDYYKNLLEEKPNSFPALLGYANTLSNLKFFNEALEFIDKALLTSPGNLNALTSKKYINLGYANQYVQNGDYKAALKLLLKNLQLFKKDIETLQNIANVYLISSDFSKAEATYKTIGISPQNKLTSLNSLALVSHLKGKNKKALEISSKAINYISNKTSESLLQQTKERYAQALIWNRKYKKADILIQKLNNEYPNKNWVLSLRASLNIYKSNFEKSINDYNRILKNDTTSFDGNLGKANALKASGYFIESYKSAENTLKFYKNQKDAVNFIKKLDKSFTPFVVAESSYSFDNGNNKAYSYKATSEFSFSTKFKLLGSYNYRTTSNSLSGLKATSNNVLGGVSYQLLHNIKLKSLIGLASSKTETNTFNQLVADISLLTKPFKLQNLELGYKREIQNFNAALLAENIVQNNYLINYSLNTNFRLGWFTQYYYTTQNDKNTRNLIFTSLYYNILEKPSLKAGVNYQNISFKNQVPTIYFSPSKFNAYEVFFNIIKDENITKENEWFYELTAASGFQYIENSKKQRTYRIQSKLGYKFSERSILTLYGSKSNIASATAAGFTFTEIGLRFKWFILRKPFFRKR
;
A
#
# COMPACT_ATOMS: atom_id res chain seq x y z
N MET A 1 -58.51 19.28 12.19
CA MET A 1 -57.27 19.30 13.03
C MET A 1 -56.79 17.88 13.32
N ASN A 2 -57.65 16.98 13.85
CA ASN A 2 -57.24 15.62 14.23
C ASN A 2 -56.62 14.81 13.07
N GLU A 3 -57.18 14.91 11.87
CA GLU A 3 -56.66 14.25 10.67
C GLU A 3 -55.23 14.74 10.32
N GLY A 4 -54.98 16.05 10.42
CA GLY A 4 -53.69 16.64 10.19
C GLY A 4 -52.63 16.19 11.23
N PHE A 5 -53.04 16.02 12.50
CA PHE A 5 -52.18 15.44 13.54
C PHE A 5 -51.83 14.00 13.22
N THR A 6 -52.81 13.19 12.79
CA THR A 6 -52.58 11.81 12.37
C THR A 6 -51.58 11.74 11.21
N TYR A 7 -51.64 12.65 10.24
CA TYR A 7 -50.66 12.72 9.16
C TYR A 7 -49.23 13.01 9.67
N LEU A 8 -49.05 13.93 10.63
CA LEU A 8 -47.75 14.20 11.26
C LEU A 8 -47.24 12.99 12.02
N GLU A 9 -48.08 12.33 12.83
CA GLU A 9 -47.71 11.17 13.65
C GLU A 9 -47.36 9.93 12.80
N THR A 10 -48.06 9.76 11.67
CA THR A 10 -47.85 8.61 10.77
C THR A 10 -46.78 8.86 9.69
N GLY A 11 -46.04 9.97 9.74
CA GLY A 11 -44.96 10.29 8.78
C GLY A 11 -45.44 10.73 7.40
N LYS A 12 -46.74 11.03 7.25
CA LYS A 12 -47.35 11.50 5.98
C LYS A 12 -47.21 13.02 5.84
N TYR A 13 -45.94 13.49 5.91
CA TYR A 13 -45.66 14.93 6.05
C TYR A 13 -46.15 15.78 4.89
N LYS A 14 -46.14 15.27 3.66
CA LYS A 14 -46.70 16.02 2.50
C LYS A 14 -48.21 16.19 2.60
N GLN A 15 -48.92 15.16 3.11
CA GLN A 15 -50.38 15.27 3.33
C GLN A 15 -50.66 16.21 4.48
N ALA A 16 -49.88 16.20 5.57
CA ALA A 16 -49.97 17.15 6.65
C ALA A 16 -49.75 18.60 6.19
N GLU A 17 -48.72 18.84 5.37
CA GLU A 17 -48.42 20.15 4.77
C GLU A 17 -49.64 20.70 4.04
N THR A 18 -50.18 19.94 3.07
CA THR A 18 -51.35 20.35 2.29
C THR A 18 -52.61 20.56 3.17
N PHE A 19 -52.83 19.69 4.16
CA PHE A 19 -53.98 19.80 5.07
C PHE A 19 -53.92 21.07 5.90
N PHE A 20 -52.78 21.39 6.53
CA PHE A 20 -52.66 22.59 7.35
C PHE A 20 -52.59 23.87 6.51
N GLU A 21 -52.07 23.82 5.29
CA GLU A 21 -52.11 24.92 4.33
C GLU A 21 -53.57 25.31 3.98
N ASN A 22 -54.42 24.33 3.70
CA ASN A 22 -55.86 24.55 3.43
C ASN A 22 -56.60 25.16 4.63
N ILE A 23 -56.28 24.71 5.86
CA ILE A 23 -56.85 25.32 7.06
C ILE A 23 -56.43 26.79 7.17
N LEU A 24 -55.18 27.12 6.84
CA LEU A 24 -54.66 28.48 6.94
C LEU A 24 -55.21 29.42 5.88
N ILE A 25 -55.72 28.91 4.76
CA ILE A 25 -56.49 29.71 3.79
C ILE A 25 -57.76 30.27 4.47
N THR A 26 -58.48 29.40 5.17
CA THR A 26 -59.73 29.79 5.84
C THR A 26 -59.50 30.50 7.18
N TYR A 27 -58.51 30.06 7.92
CA TYR A 27 -58.15 30.55 9.27
C TYR A 27 -56.69 31.00 9.38
N PRO A 28 -56.36 32.13 8.73
CA PRO A 28 -54.92 32.54 8.59
C PRO A 28 -54.24 32.94 9.91
N LYS A 29 -55.00 33.17 10.97
CA LYS A 29 -54.50 33.54 12.31
C LYS A 29 -54.42 32.36 13.27
N ASN A 30 -54.86 31.14 12.86
CA ASN A 30 -54.89 29.98 13.74
C ASN A 30 -53.47 29.56 14.14
N LYS A 31 -53.14 29.74 15.43
CA LYS A 31 -51.79 29.45 15.99
C LYS A 31 -51.40 27.98 15.80
N THR A 32 -52.29 27.04 16.20
CA THR A 32 -52.01 25.60 16.13
C THR A 32 -51.83 25.13 14.68
N ALA A 33 -52.66 25.62 13.75
CA ALA A 33 -52.49 25.28 12.34
C ALA A 33 -51.15 25.78 11.78
N LYS A 34 -50.71 27.00 12.15
CA LYS A 34 -49.38 27.52 11.75
C LYS A 34 -48.25 26.71 12.33
N LEU A 35 -48.33 26.31 13.60
CA LEU A 35 -47.33 25.49 14.27
C LEU A 35 -47.19 24.13 13.58
N CYS A 36 -48.31 23.45 13.32
CA CYS A 36 -48.34 22.17 12.62
C CYS A 36 -47.91 22.28 11.15
N TYR A 37 -48.24 23.37 10.48
CA TYR A 37 -47.78 23.64 9.11
C TYR A 37 -46.27 23.80 9.06
N GLY A 38 -45.67 24.57 10.00
CA GLY A 38 -44.23 24.72 10.13
C GLY A 38 -43.53 23.37 10.38
N ARG A 39 -44.09 22.52 11.26
CA ARG A 39 -43.58 21.16 11.50
C ARG A 39 -43.68 20.29 10.26
N ALA A 40 -44.80 20.31 9.56
CA ALA A 40 -45.01 19.54 8.34
C ALA A 40 -43.99 19.93 7.26
N LEU A 41 -43.74 21.23 7.07
CA LEU A 41 -42.74 21.75 6.15
C LEU A 41 -41.34 21.25 6.51
N GLY A 42 -40.93 21.39 7.78
CA GLY A 42 -39.60 20.97 8.23
C GLY A 42 -39.35 19.47 8.06
N LEU A 43 -40.30 18.65 8.48
CA LEU A 43 -40.26 17.19 8.37
C LEU A 43 -40.34 16.70 6.90
N ASN A 44 -40.97 17.51 6.02
CA ASN A 44 -41.01 17.25 4.57
C ASN A 44 -39.76 17.76 3.82
N GLY A 45 -38.69 18.20 4.55
CA GLY A 45 -37.41 18.62 3.98
C GLY A 45 -37.33 20.11 3.61
N ASN A 46 -38.29 20.94 3.97
CA ASN A 46 -38.27 22.38 3.70
C ASN A 46 -37.97 23.17 4.99
N GLY A 47 -36.75 22.99 5.51
CA GLY A 47 -36.30 23.58 6.78
C GLY A 47 -36.24 25.11 6.76
N GLU A 48 -35.94 25.73 5.63
CA GLU A 48 -35.87 27.18 5.49
C GLU A 48 -37.28 27.83 5.67
N ARG A 49 -38.29 27.33 4.95
CA ARG A 49 -39.67 27.81 5.10
C ARG A 49 -40.22 27.54 6.50
N ALA A 50 -39.90 26.36 7.07
CA ALA A 50 -40.27 26.05 8.45
C ALA A 50 -39.68 27.08 9.43
N THR A 51 -38.42 27.42 9.31
CA THR A 51 -37.76 28.43 10.15
C THR A 51 -38.44 29.80 10.04
N THR A 52 -38.80 30.22 8.82
CA THR A 52 -39.53 31.50 8.59
C THR A 52 -40.89 31.52 9.28
N ILE A 53 -41.66 30.41 9.22
CA ILE A 53 -42.93 30.29 9.93
C ILE A 53 -42.76 30.44 11.45
N PHE A 54 -41.73 29.81 12.02
CA PHE A 54 -41.50 29.86 13.47
C PHE A 54 -40.94 31.22 13.92
N ILE A 55 -40.16 31.92 13.10
CA ILE A 55 -39.78 33.32 13.38
C ILE A 55 -41.00 34.19 13.51
N ASN A 56 -41.91 34.14 12.53
CA ASN A 56 -43.18 34.93 12.55
C ASN A 56 -44.09 34.55 13.74
N LEU A 57 -44.05 33.31 14.19
CA LEU A 57 -44.78 32.88 15.39
C LEU A 57 -44.15 33.42 16.66
N LEU A 58 -42.83 33.44 16.74
CA LEU A 58 -42.05 33.98 17.90
C LEU A 58 -42.26 35.49 18.07
N GLU A 59 -42.37 36.26 16.98
CA GLU A 59 -42.69 37.69 17.05
C GLU A 59 -44.04 37.95 17.74
N ARG A 60 -45.03 37.06 17.53
CA ARG A 60 -46.37 37.19 18.13
C ARG A 60 -46.47 36.55 19.51
N TYR A 61 -45.72 35.48 19.76
CA TYR A 61 -45.79 34.69 20.99
C TYR A 61 -44.41 34.43 21.57
N PRO A 62 -43.67 35.50 21.96
CA PRO A 62 -42.26 35.40 22.32
C PRO A 62 -41.98 34.56 23.59
N GLN A 63 -42.99 34.39 24.46
CA GLN A 63 -42.87 33.61 25.69
C GLN A 63 -43.41 32.18 25.57
N ASP A 64 -43.91 31.78 24.41
CA ASP A 64 -44.47 30.44 24.23
C ASP A 64 -43.32 29.41 24.03
N PHE A 65 -43.15 28.57 25.03
CA PHE A 65 -42.06 27.59 25.04
C PHE A 65 -42.16 26.56 23.90
N GLU A 66 -43.41 26.16 23.51
CA GLU A 66 -43.62 25.23 22.41
C GLU A 66 -43.18 25.84 21.07
N ILE A 67 -43.48 27.10 20.85
CA ILE A 67 -43.03 27.81 19.64
C ILE A 67 -41.51 27.97 19.65
N LYS A 68 -40.91 28.34 20.80
CA LYS A 68 -39.46 28.41 20.96
C LYS A 68 -38.79 27.07 20.62
N LEU A 69 -39.37 25.96 21.12
CA LEU A 69 -38.84 24.61 20.87
C LEU A 69 -38.92 24.23 19.40
N ASN A 70 -40.06 24.49 18.74
CA ASN A 70 -40.20 24.19 17.31
C ASN A 70 -39.31 25.10 16.43
N TYR A 71 -39.02 26.32 16.85
CA TYR A 71 -38.02 27.15 16.18
C TYR A 71 -36.63 26.51 16.29
N ALA A 72 -36.21 26.06 17.48
CA ALA A 72 -34.96 25.39 17.65
C ALA A 72 -34.87 24.12 16.78
N GLU A 73 -35.96 23.36 16.69
CA GLU A 73 -36.06 22.16 15.85
C GLU A 73 -35.98 22.52 14.34
N SER A 74 -36.60 23.65 13.94
CA SER A 74 -36.51 24.11 12.55
C SER A 74 -35.08 24.53 12.13
N LEU A 75 -34.28 25.02 13.06
CA LEU A 75 -32.87 25.31 12.84
C LEU A 75 -32.07 24.00 12.58
N LEU A 76 -32.45 22.87 13.22
CA LEU A 76 -31.86 21.55 12.92
C LEU A 76 -32.25 21.10 11.51
N TRP A 77 -33.53 21.22 11.11
CA TRP A 77 -33.99 20.86 9.76
C TRP A 77 -33.32 21.71 8.67
N ASN A 78 -32.94 22.95 9.01
CA ASN A 78 -32.23 23.88 8.13
C ASN A 78 -30.70 23.80 8.26
N GLU A 79 -30.18 22.76 8.91
CA GLU A 79 -28.77 22.50 9.14
C GLU A 79 -27.98 23.65 9.81
N ASN A 80 -28.68 24.60 10.44
CA ASN A 80 -28.06 25.72 11.14
C ASN A 80 -27.70 25.35 12.58
N TYR A 81 -26.81 24.36 12.70
CA TYR A 81 -26.47 23.71 13.97
C TYR A 81 -25.85 24.62 15.00
N ASN A 82 -25.07 25.62 14.60
CA ASN A 82 -24.51 26.59 15.57
C ASN A 82 -25.57 27.42 16.26
N LYS A 83 -26.52 28.00 15.46
CA LYS A 83 -27.66 28.71 16.01
C LYS A 83 -28.56 27.81 16.87
N ALA A 84 -28.81 26.60 16.39
CA ALA A 84 -29.60 25.60 17.14
C ALA A 84 -28.97 25.31 18.50
N LYS A 85 -27.62 25.13 18.55
CA LYS A 85 -26.91 24.87 19.80
C LYS A 85 -27.15 25.98 20.84
N ASP A 86 -26.95 27.22 20.45
CA ASP A 86 -27.07 28.35 21.37
C ASP A 86 -28.54 28.52 21.81
N TYR A 87 -29.49 28.30 20.90
CA TYR A 87 -30.90 28.40 21.21
C TYR A 87 -31.41 27.27 22.12
N TYR A 88 -31.02 26.02 21.88
CA TYR A 88 -31.34 24.90 22.77
C TYR A 88 -30.73 25.09 24.16
N LYS A 89 -29.51 25.64 24.26
CA LYS A 89 -28.91 25.98 25.55
C LYS A 89 -29.79 26.92 26.37
N ASN A 90 -30.27 28.00 25.77
CA ASN A 90 -31.19 28.95 26.43
C ASN A 90 -32.51 28.29 26.84
N LEU A 91 -33.06 27.37 26.01
CA LEU A 91 -34.27 26.62 26.37
C LEU A 91 -34.06 25.70 27.57
N LEU A 92 -32.87 25.14 27.72
CA LEU A 92 -32.51 24.30 28.86
C LEU A 92 -32.22 25.12 30.13
N GLU A 93 -31.82 26.38 30.00
CA GLU A 93 -31.78 27.33 31.12
C GLU A 93 -33.19 27.68 31.63
N GLU A 94 -34.16 27.84 30.70
CA GLU A 94 -35.56 28.09 31.02
C GLU A 94 -36.27 26.83 31.61
N LYS A 95 -36.03 25.66 31.02
CA LYS A 95 -36.61 24.37 31.44
C LYS A 95 -35.57 23.23 31.39
N PRO A 96 -34.76 23.03 32.45
CA PRO A 96 -33.64 22.09 32.46
C PRO A 96 -34.02 20.63 32.17
N ASN A 97 -35.22 20.20 32.52
CA ASN A 97 -35.71 18.83 32.36
C ASN A 97 -36.66 18.64 31.18
N SER A 98 -36.70 19.58 30.22
CA SER A 98 -37.50 19.42 29.02
C SER A 98 -36.95 18.32 28.13
N PHE A 99 -37.66 17.19 28.08
CA PHE A 99 -37.24 16.04 27.25
C PHE A 99 -36.99 16.44 25.78
N PRO A 100 -37.92 17.19 25.09
CA PRO A 100 -37.69 17.57 23.69
C PRO A 100 -36.47 18.50 23.52
N ALA A 101 -36.23 19.42 24.47
CA ALA A 101 -35.07 20.30 24.42
C ALA A 101 -33.74 19.52 24.65
N LEU A 102 -33.73 18.60 25.61
CA LEU A 102 -32.57 17.73 25.87
C LEU A 102 -32.25 16.88 24.63
N LEU A 103 -33.26 16.26 24.01
CA LEU A 103 -33.11 15.44 22.82
C LEU A 103 -32.59 16.27 21.60
N GLY A 104 -33.22 17.43 21.37
CA GLY A 104 -32.86 18.34 20.30
C GLY A 104 -31.43 18.89 20.46
N TYR A 105 -31.06 19.25 21.70
CA TYR A 105 -29.71 19.69 22.02
C TYR A 105 -28.65 18.60 21.79
N ALA A 106 -28.92 17.36 22.25
CA ALA A 106 -28.04 16.22 22.01
C ALA A 106 -27.85 15.94 20.52
N ASN A 107 -28.91 16.00 19.72
CA ASN A 107 -28.85 15.83 18.27
C ASN A 107 -28.02 16.97 17.61
N THR A 108 -28.19 18.20 18.07
CA THR A 108 -27.42 19.36 17.61
C THR A 108 -25.93 19.19 17.88
N LEU A 109 -25.56 18.82 19.10
CA LEU A 109 -24.19 18.56 19.50
C LEU A 109 -23.57 17.41 18.68
N SER A 110 -24.34 16.35 18.39
CA SER A 110 -23.92 15.25 17.55
C SER A 110 -23.58 15.68 16.13
N ASN A 111 -24.42 16.52 15.51
CA ASN A 111 -24.16 17.08 14.18
C ASN A 111 -22.92 17.98 14.16
N LEU A 112 -22.66 18.71 15.23
CA LEU A 112 -21.43 19.49 15.44
C LEU A 112 -20.22 18.64 15.83
N LYS A 113 -20.37 17.31 15.99
CA LYS A 113 -19.35 16.34 16.39
C LYS A 113 -18.81 16.52 17.82
N PHE A 114 -19.58 17.19 18.68
CA PHE A 114 -19.34 17.26 20.14
C PHE A 114 -19.93 16.03 20.85
N PHE A 115 -19.42 14.85 20.50
CA PHE A 115 -20.04 13.58 20.87
C PHE A 115 -20.07 13.30 22.36
N ASN A 116 -19.07 13.75 23.12
CA ASN A 116 -19.08 13.58 24.59
C ASN A 116 -20.25 14.29 25.23
N GLU A 117 -20.42 15.58 24.88
CA GLU A 117 -21.53 16.41 25.37
C GLU A 117 -22.86 15.85 24.87
N ALA A 118 -22.93 15.45 23.59
CA ALA A 118 -24.12 14.81 23.03
C ALA A 118 -24.57 13.58 23.82
N LEU A 119 -23.61 12.72 24.26
CA LEU A 119 -23.91 11.55 25.10
C LEU A 119 -24.39 11.96 26.49
N GLU A 120 -23.86 13.01 27.09
CA GLU A 120 -24.35 13.53 28.36
C GLU A 120 -25.80 13.98 28.29
N PHE A 121 -26.16 14.79 27.27
CA PHE A 121 -27.53 15.32 27.15
C PHE A 121 -28.52 14.26 26.68
N ILE A 122 -28.14 13.29 25.84
CA ILE A 122 -29.04 12.18 25.49
C ILE A 122 -29.29 11.27 26.71
N ASP A 123 -28.32 11.10 27.59
CA ASP A 123 -28.49 10.33 28.83
C ASP A 123 -29.44 11.08 29.81
N LYS A 124 -29.32 12.41 29.92
CA LYS A 124 -30.31 13.24 30.65
C LYS A 124 -31.71 13.12 30.06
N ALA A 125 -31.85 13.14 28.71
CA ALA A 125 -33.14 12.92 28.07
C ALA A 125 -33.76 11.54 28.39
N LEU A 126 -32.91 10.49 28.42
CA LEU A 126 -33.35 9.14 28.79
C LEU A 126 -33.69 8.99 30.27
N LEU A 127 -33.15 9.84 31.14
CA LEU A 127 -33.57 9.91 32.56
C LEU A 127 -34.94 10.54 32.71
N THR A 128 -35.28 11.55 31.90
CA THR A 128 -36.62 12.20 31.94
C THR A 128 -37.68 11.35 31.25
N SER A 129 -37.33 10.55 30.27
CA SER A 129 -38.24 9.65 29.54
C SER A 129 -37.59 8.31 29.28
N PRO A 130 -37.55 7.41 30.28
CA PRO A 130 -36.91 6.10 30.16
C PRO A 130 -37.52 5.24 29.06
N GLY A 131 -36.68 4.61 28.24
CA GLY A 131 -37.13 3.73 27.16
C GLY A 131 -37.68 4.44 25.92
N ASN A 132 -37.64 5.77 25.84
CA ASN A 132 -38.08 6.49 24.66
C ASN A 132 -37.28 6.09 23.41
N LEU A 133 -37.97 5.57 22.38
CA LEU A 133 -37.38 5.03 21.17
C LEU A 133 -36.59 6.07 20.37
N ASN A 134 -37.04 7.32 20.30
CA ASN A 134 -36.36 8.40 19.58
C ASN A 134 -35.04 8.74 20.27
N ALA A 135 -35.03 8.84 21.61
CA ALA A 135 -33.79 9.10 22.37
C ALA A 135 -32.84 7.92 22.31
N LEU A 136 -33.31 6.67 22.37
CA LEU A 136 -32.47 5.49 22.17
C LEU A 136 -31.88 5.45 20.77
N THR A 137 -32.69 5.76 19.75
CA THR A 137 -32.22 5.83 18.35
C THR A 137 -31.15 6.92 18.18
N SER A 138 -31.39 8.12 18.72
CA SER A 138 -30.40 9.20 18.74
C SER A 138 -29.12 8.76 19.43
N LYS A 139 -29.19 8.10 20.60
CA LYS A 139 -28.03 7.56 21.32
C LYS A 139 -27.27 6.55 20.47
N LYS A 140 -27.95 5.67 19.72
CA LYS A 140 -27.34 4.74 18.77
C LYS A 140 -26.49 5.50 17.76
N TYR A 141 -27.05 6.51 17.08
CA TYR A 141 -26.33 7.26 16.04
C TYR A 141 -25.21 8.14 16.59
N ILE A 142 -25.39 8.73 17.78
CA ILE A 142 -24.31 9.43 18.49
C ILE A 142 -23.12 8.48 18.74
N ASN A 143 -23.39 7.26 19.24
CA ASN A 143 -22.34 6.25 19.46
C ASN A 143 -21.66 5.82 18.14
N LEU A 144 -22.43 5.64 17.05
CA LEU A 144 -21.86 5.31 15.73
C LEU A 144 -20.97 6.44 15.20
N GLY A 145 -21.44 7.71 15.30
CA GLY A 145 -20.67 8.89 14.89
C GLY A 145 -19.37 9.05 15.69
N TYR A 146 -19.47 8.87 17.01
CA TYR A 146 -18.31 8.96 17.91
C TYR A 146 -17.30 7.83 17.67
N ALA A 147 -17.79 6.60 17.46
CA ALA A 147 -16.93 5.48 17.09
C ALA A 147 -16.20 5.75 15.77
N ASN A 148 -16.87 6.36 14.78
CA ASN A 148 -16.23 6.76 13.53
C ASN A 148 -15.13 7.82 13.75
N GLN A 149 -15.36 8.80 14.63
CA GLN A 149 -14.34 9.78 15.01
C GLN A 149 -13.10 9.12 15.63
N TYR A 150 -13.28 8.13 16.52
CA TYR A 150 -12.17 7.33 17.05
C TYR A 150 -11.43 6.55 15.96
N VAL A 151 -12.16 5.97 15.00
CA VAL A 151 -11.56 5.27 13.85
C VAL A 151 -10.69 6.23 13.02
N GLN A 152 -11.17 7.44 12.75
CA GLN A 152 -10.42 8.47 12.02
C GLN A 152 -9.14 8.88 12.76
N ASN A 153 -9.17 8.88 14.10
CA ASN A 153 -8.02 9.16 14.95
C ASN A 153 -7.11 7.94 15.18
N GLY A 154 -7.48 6.76 14.67
CA GLY A 154 -6.70 5.52 14.82
C GLY A 154 -6.92 4.79 16.13
N ASP A 155 -7.81 5.26 17.01
CA ASP A 155 -8.16 4.59 18.27
C ASP A 155 -9.27 3.54 18.07
N TYR A 156 -8.88 2.41 17.52
CA TYR A 156 -9.79 1.31 17.25
C TYR A 156 -10.34 0.64 18.53
N LYS A 157 -9.61 0.73 19.65
CA LYS A 157 -10.07 0.16 20.94
C LYS A 157 -11.24 0.96 21.49
N ALA A 158 -11.12 2.28 21.52
CA ALA A 158 -12.20 3.15 21.97
C ALA A 158 -13.43 3.03 21.05
N ALA A 159 -13.24 2.99 19.73
CA ALA A 159 -14.31 2.77 18.76
C ALA A 159 -15.08 1.46 19.05
N LEU A 160 -14.36 0.34 19.21
CA LEU A 160 -14.98 -0.96 19.52
C LEU A 160 -15.73 -0.95 20.86
N LYS A 161 -15.19 -0.28 21.89
CA LYS A 161 -15.88 -0.16 23.19
C LYS A 161 -17.25 0.51 23.06
N LEU A 162 -17.33 1.59 22.30
CA LEU A 162 -18.60 2.28 22.03
C LEU A 162 -19.58 1.43 21.22
N LEU A 163 -19.10 0.81 20.14
CA LEU A 163 -19.92 -0.05 19.29
C LEU A 163 -20.45 -1.28 20.04
N LEU A 164 -19.67 -1.86 20.92
CA LEU A 164 -20.11 -2.98 21.77
C LEU A 164 -21.18 -2.53 22.77
N LYS A 165 -21.06 -1.33 23.39
CA LYS A 165 -22.13 -0.75 24.20
C LYS A 165 -23.41 -0.57 23.37
N ASN A 166 -23.28 -0.09 22.15
CA ASN A 166 -24.42 0.08 21.23
C ASN A 166 -25.11 -1.26 20.95
N LEU A 167 -24.34 -2.32 20.72
CA LEU A 167 -24.85 -3.67 20.48
C LEU A 167 -25.55 -4.29 21.73
N GLN A 168 -25.20 -3.87 22.94
CA GLN A 168 -25.89 -4.25 24.17
C GLN A 168 -27.31 -3.62 24.24
N LEU A 169 -27.43 -2.35 23.80
CA LEU A 169 -28.72 -1.64 23.74
C LEU A 169 -29.60 -2.16 22.59
N PHE A 170 -29.01 -2.42 21.45
CA PHE A 170 -29.69 -2.88 20.23
C PHE A 170 -29.13 -4.25 19.82
N LYS A 171 -29.64 -5.32 20.43
CA LYS A 171 -29.20 -6.69 20.15
C LYS A 171 -29.37 -7.00 18.66
N LYS A 172 -28.30 -7.53 18.04
CA LYS A 172 -28.26 -7.92 16.61
C LYS A 172 -28.46 -6.76 15.62
N ASP A 173 -28.26 -5.50 16.05
CA ASP A 173 -28.33 -4.36 15.13
C ASP A 173 -27.29 -4.51 14.01
N ILE A 174 -27.77 -4.63 12.78
CA ILE A 174 -26.93 -4.90 11.61
C ILE A 174 -25.97 -3.76 11.32
N GLU A 175 -26.41 -2.53 11.48
CA GLU A 175 -25.58 -1.34 11.23
C GLU A 175 -24.42 -1.26 12.22
N THR A 176 -24.68 -1.52 13.51
CA THR A 176 -23.62 -1.62 14.53
C THR A 176 -22.66 -2.78 14.24
N LEU A 177 -23.17 -3.96 13.85
CA LEU A 177 -22.35 -5.10 13.48
C LEU A 177 -21.46 -4.79 12.25
N GLN A 178 -21.98 -4.09 11.24
CA GLN A 178 -21.21 -3.66 10.08
C GLN A 178 -20.07 -2.71 10.49
N ASN A 179 -20.34 -1.74 11.37
CA ASN A 179 -19.31 -0.84 11.89
C ASN A 179 -18.24 -1.60 12.69
N ILE A 180 -18.61 -2.56 13.56
CA ILE A 180 -17.69 -3.43 14.28
C ILE A 180 -16.80 -4.21 13.31
N ALA A 181 -17.41 -4.84 12.28
CA ALA A 181 -16.66 -5.60 11.29
C ALA A 181 -15.69 -4.72 10.49
N ASN A 182 -16.10 -3.49 10.15
CA ASN A 182 -15.24 -2.51 9.48
C ASN A 182 -14.06 -2.09 10.36
N VAL A 183 -14.28 -1.86 11.67
CA VAL A 183 -13.18 -1.55 12.60
C VAL A 183 -12.19 -2.70 12.68
N TYR A 184 -12.64 -3.95 12.78
CA TYR A 184 -11.76 -5.12 12.73
C TYR A 184 -10.99 -5.22 11.41
N LEU A 185 -11.64 -4.91 10.29
CA LEU A 185 -11.01 -4.93 8.96
C LEU A 185 -9.91 -3.87 8.84
N ILE A 186 -10.17 -2.63 9.27
CA ILE A 186 -9.20 -1.52 9.23
C ILE A 186 -8.04 -1.76 10.22
N SER A 187 -8.31 -2.35 11.39
CA SER A 187 -7.28 -2.74 12.37
C SER A 187 -6.52 -3.99 11.98
N SER A 188 -6.87 -4.63 10.85
CA SER A 188 -6.28 -5.87 10.33
C SER A 188 -6.55 -7.12 11.20
N ASP A 189 -7.57 -7.10 12.06
CA ASP A 189 -8.08 -8.29 12.75
C ASP A 189 -9.07 -9.03 11.85
N PHE A 190 -8.55 -9.62 10.78
CA PHE A 190 -9.35 -10.28 9.75
C PHE A 190 -10.15 -11.48 10.27
N SER A 191 -9.72 -12.09 11.38
CA SER A 191 -10.44 -13.23 11.97
C SER A 191 -11.74 -12.80 12.63
N LYS A 192 -11.69 -11.72 13.41
CA LYS A 192 -12.90 -11.14 14.02
C LYS A 192 -13.80 -10.47 12.98
N ALA A 193 -13.23 -9.81 11.96
CA ALA A 193 -14.01 -9.30 10.83
C ALA A 193 -14.79 -10.42 10.13
N GLU A 194 -14.12 -11.56 9.82
CA GLU A 194 -14.76 -12.72 9.19
C GLU A 194 -15.92 -13.27 10.04
N ALA A 195 -15.70 -13.43 11.37
CA ALA A 195 -16.73 -13.91 12.29
C ALA A 195 -17.95 -12.98 12.32
N THR A 196 -17.70 -11.67 12.44
CA THR A 196 -18.78 -10.66 12.49
C THR A 196 -19.58 -10.62 11.16
N TYR A 197 -18.90 -10.67 10.01
CA TYR A 197 -19.62 -10.74 8.72
C TYR A 197 -20.42 -12.03 8.55
N LYS A 198 -19.96 -13.16 9.09
CA LYS A 198 -20.77 -14.40 9.13
C LYS A 198 -22.03 -14.22 9.97
N THR A 199 -21.93 -13.55 11.12
CA THR A 199 -23.09 -13.23 11.97
C THR A 199 -24.11 -12.38 11.20
N ILE A 200 -23.68 -11.32 10.48
CA ILE A 200 -24.52 -10.50 9.63
C ILE A 200 -25.24 -11.35 8.57
N GLY A 201 -24.55 -12.33 7.98
CA GLY A 201 -25.07 -13.19 6.91
C GLY A 201 -26.00 -14.31 7.37
N ILE A 202 -26.33 -14.43 8.67
CA ILE A 202 -27.34 -15.38 9.17
C ILE A 202 -28.72 -14.97 8.65
N SER A 203 -29.02 -13.68 8.63
CA SER A 203 -30.26 -13.18 8.03
C SER A 203 -30.21 -13.28 6.50
N PRO A 204 -31.22 -13.89 5.85
CA PRO A 204 -31.27 -13.99 4.39
C PRO A 204 -31.17 -12.65 3.67
N GLN A 205 -31.76 -11.59 4.24
CA GLN A 205 -31.77 -10.21 3.70
C GLN A 205 -30.35 -9.64 3.63
N ASN A 206 -29.44 -10.01 4.55
CA ASN A 206 -28.08 -9.52 4.64
C ASN A 206 -27.05 -10.51 4.04
N LYS A 207 -27.52 -11.62 3.48
CA LYS A 207 -26.63 -12.69 2.95
C LYS A 207 -25.69 -12.16 1.87
N LEU A 208 -26.21 -11.38 0.94
CA LEU A 208 -25.44 -10.86 -0.19
C LEU A 208 -24.39 -9.84 0.29
N THR A 209 -24.74 -8.93 1.19
CA THR A 209 -23.81 -7.98 1.83
C THR A 209 -22.69 -8.71 2.58
N SER A 210 -23.05 -9.76 3.32
CA SER A 210 -22.09 -10.61 4.03
C SER A 210 -21.12 -11.30 3.06
N LEU A 211 -21.62 -11.91 1.98
CA LEU A 211 -20.76 -12.57 0.99
C LEU A 211 -19.78 -11.61 0.33
N ASN A 212 -20.22 -10.40 -0.05
CA ASN A 212 -19.33 -9.37 -0.61
C ASN A 212 -18.21 -8.99 0.35
N SER A 213 -18.52 -8.84 1.63
CA SER A 213 -17.56 -8.51 2.67
C SER A 213 -16.61 -9.68 2.98
N LEU A 214 -17.12 -10.91 3.06
CA LEU A 214 -16.31 -12.12 3.27
C LEU A 214 -15.33 -12.39 2.11
N ALA A 215 -15.72 -12.05 0.87
CA ALA A 215 -14.83 -12.13 -0.27
C ALA A 215 -13.65 -11.14 -0.11
N LEU A 216 -13.91 -9.90 0.33
CA LEU A 216 -12.86 -8.92 0.63
C LEU A 216 -11.94 -9.39 1.74
N VAL A 217 -12.49 -9.86 2.86
CA VAL A 217 -11.69 -10.41 3.98
C VAL A 217 -10.82 -11.57 3.52
N SER A 218 -11.37 -12.46 2.69
CA SER A 218 -10.59 -13.59 2.14
C SER A 218 -9.41 -13.12 1.28
N HIS A 219 -9.61 -12.07 0.46
CA HIS A 219 -8.53 -11.44 -0.30
C HIS A 219 -7.45 -10.83 0.62
N LEU A 220 -7.85 -10.06 1.63
CA LEU A 220 -6.93 -9.41 2.58
C LEU A 220 -6.13 -10.43 3.40
N LYS A 221 -6.70 -11.64 3.65
CA LYS A 221 -5.98 -12.80 4.22
C LYS A 221 -5.06 -13.51 3.21
N GLY A 222 -4.96 -13.03 1.96
CA GLY A 222 -4.17 -13.66 0.88
C GLY A 222 -4.84 -14.89 0.25
N LYS A 223 -6.09 -15.23 0.62
CA LYS A 223 -6.84 -16.39 0.14
C LYS A 223 -7.66 -16.05 -1.12
N ASN A 224 -6.98 -15.64 -2.20
CA ASN A 224 -7.63 -15.14 -3.41
C ASN A 224 -8.57 -16.15 -4.08
N LYS A 225 -8.22 -17.45 -4.09
CA LYS A 225 -9.11 -18.51 -4.63
C LYS A 225 -10.44 -18.54 -3.88
N LYS A 226 -10.39 -18.51 -2.53
CA LYS A 226 -11.60 -18.45 -1.68
C LYS A 226 -12.41 -17.17 -1.90
N ALA A 227 -11.74 -16.03 -2.09
CA ALA A 227 -12.41 -14.77 -2.41
C ALA A 227 -13.23 -14.89 -3.72
N LEU A 228 -12.68 -15.53 -4.74
CA LEU A 228 -13.38 -15.76 -6.01
C LEU A 228 -14.56 -16.72 -5.86
N GLU A 229 -14.40 -17.82 -5.12
CA GLU A 229 -15.50 -18.76 -4.83
C GLU A 229 -16.68 -18.06 -4.15
N ILE A 230 -16.38 -17.25 -3.11
CA ILE A 230 -17.41 -16.50 -2.39
C ILE A 230 -18.08 -15.47 -3.28
N SER A 231 -17.31 -14.73 -4.09
CA SER A 231 -17.86 -13.75 -5.03
C SER A 231 -18.70 -14.40 -6.13
N SER A 232 -18.30 -15.57 -6.63
CA SER A 232 -19.11 -16.32 -7.59
C SER A 232 -20.42 -16.79 -6.99
N LYS A 233 -20.42 -17.24 -5.73
CA LYS A 233 -21.65 -17.54 -4.99
C LYS A 233 -22.52 -16.31 -4.83
N ALA A 234 -21.95 -15.14 -4.51
CA ALA A 234 -22.67 -13.91 -4.35
C ALA A 234 -23.45 -13.51 -5.62
N ILE A 235 -22.86 -13.68 -6.81
CA ILE A 235 -23.54 -13.43 -8.08
C ILE A 235 -24.83 -14.27 -8.22
N ASN A 236 -24.83 -15.51 -7.75
CA ASN A 236 -25.99 -16.42 -7.81
C ASN A 236 -27.09 -16.05 -6.81
N TYR A 237 -26.83 -15.19 -5.81
CA TYR A 237 -27.81 -14.68 -4.87
C TYR A 237 -28.52 -13.41 -5.36
N ILE A 238 -28.12 -12.85 -6.50
CA ILE A 238 -28.79 -11.68 -7.09
C ILE A 238 -30.20 -12.08 -7.54
N SER A 239 -31.19 -11.26 -7.19
CA SER A 239 -32.59 -11.42 -7.56
C SER A 239 -33.18 -10.10 -8.02
N ASN A 240 -34.38 -10.13 -8.55
CA ASN A 240 -35.13 -8.92 -8.97
C ASN A 240 -35.43 -7.97 -7.79
N LYS A 241 -35.33 -8.46 -6.54
CA LYS A 241 -35.48 -7.66 -5.31
C LYS A 241 -34.19 -7.05 -4.81
N THR A 242 -33.06 -7.33 -5.46
CA THR A 242 -31.76 -6.78 -5.06
C THR A 242 -31.71 -5.29 -5.41
N SER A 243 -31.42 -4.43 -4.41
CA SER A 243 -31.28 -3.01 -4.67
C SER A 243 -30.13 -2.73 -5.66
N GLU A 244 -30.28 -1.67 -6.46
CA GLU A 244 -29.29 -1.28 -7.47
C GLU A 244 -27.89 -1.12 -6.88
N SER A 245 -27.77 -0.47 -5.72
CA SER A 245 -26.49 -0.30 -5.02
C SER A 245 -25.83 -1.64 -4.65
N LEU A 246 -26.59 -2.59 -4.12
CA LEU A 246 -26.08 -3.90 -3.72
C LEU A 246 -25.75 -4.76 -4.95
N LEU A 247 -26.52 -4.63 -6.03
CA LEU A 247 -26.21 -5.24 -7.33
C LEU A 247 -24.86 -4.76 -7.88
N GLN A 248 -24.63 -3.45 -7.89
CA GLN A 248 -23.37 -2.84 -8.34
C GLN A 248 -22.20 -3.33 -7.48
N GLN A 249 -22.30 -3.26 -6.15
CA GLN A 249 -21.28 -3.75 -5.22
C GLN A 249 -20.93 -5.23 -5.45
N THR A 250 -21.92 -6.06 -5.76
CA THR A 250 -21.70 -7.50 -6.00
C THR A 250 -20.98 -7.74 -7.32
N LYS A 251 -21.40 -7.07 -8.40
CA LYS A 251 -20.72 -7.10 -9.70
C LYS A 251 -19.28 -6.60 -9.59
N GLU A 252 -19.09 -5.49 -8.86
CA GLU A 252 -17.76 -4.92 -8.58
C GLU A 252 -16.86 -5.92 -7.84
N ARG A 253 -17.35 -6.50 -6.75
CA ARG A 253 -16.59 -7.47 -5.95
C ARG A 253 -16.19 -8.70 -6.75
N TYR A 254 -17.07 -9.19 -7.61
CA TYR A 254 -16.75 -10.31 -8.48
C TYR A 254 -15.68 -9.96 -9.52
N ALA A 255 -15.77 -8.78 -10.15
CA ALA A 255 -14.73 -8.30 -11.06
C ALA A 255 -13.37 -8.15 -10.37
N GLN A 256 -13.35 -7.57 -9.16
CA GLN A 256 -12.14 -7.48 -8.33
C GLN A 256 -11.58 -8.87 -8.01
N ALA A 257 -12.42 -9.83 -7.64
CA ALA A 257 -11.98 -11.19 -7.34
C ALA A 257 -11.37 -11.91 -8.55
N LEU A 258 -11.87 -11.66 -9.75
CA LEU A 258 -11.26 -12.15 -11.00
C LEU A 258 -9.86 -11.53 -11.21
N ILE A 259 -9.71 -10.23 -10.97
CA ILE A 259 -8.42 -9.51 -11.07
C ILE A 259 -7.41 -10.09 -10.05
N TRP A 260 -7.80 -10.23 -8.79
CA TRP A 260 -6.95 -10.79 -7.72
C TRP A 260 -6.47 -12.22 -8.01
N ASN A 261 -7.27 -12.98 -8.76
CA ASN A 261 -6.93 -14.34 -9.20
C ASN A 261 -6.23 -14.39 -10.57
N ARG A 262 -5.81 -13.21 -11.11
CA ARG A 262 -5.12 -13.10 -12.42
C ARG A 262 -5.93 -13.64 -13.60
N LYS A 263 -7.25 -13.76 -13.45
CA LYS A 263 -8.16 -14.16 -14.53
C LYS A 263 -8.49 -12.96 -15.42
N TYR A 264 -7.45 -12.29 -15.92
CA TYR A 264 -7.55 -10.99 -16.59
C TYR A 264 -8.44 -10.99 -17.83
N LYS A 265 -8.43 -12.07 -18.63
CA LYS A 265 -9.34 -12.20 -19.80
C LYS A 265 -10.81 -12.18 -19.36
N LYS A 266 -11.17 -12.98 -18.32
CA LYS A 266 -12.55 -12.99 -17.79
C LYS A 266 -12.93 -11.65 -17.15
N ALA A 267 -12.02 -11.04 -16.42
CA ALA A 267 -12.22 -9.69 -15.85
C ALA A 267 -12.45 -8.64 -16.95
N ASP A 268 -11.68 -8.69 -18.03
CA ASP A 268 -11.78 -7.74 -19.15
C ASP A 268 -13.15 -7.82 -19.82
N ILE A 269 -13.61 -9.03 -20.16
CA ILE A 269 -14.93 -9.28 -20.76
C ILE A 269 -16.05 -8.75 -19.84
N LEU A 270 -15.98 -9.07 -18.54
CA LEU A 270 -16.98 -8.58 -17.56
C LEU A 270 -16.98 -7.06 -17.46
N ILE A 271 -15.79 -6.44 -17.35
CA ILE A 271 -15.67 -4.99 -17.21
C ILE A 271 -16.14 -4.27 -18.48
N GLN A 272 -15.88 -4.81 -19.66
CA GLN A 272 -16.42 -4.29 -20.92
C GLN A 272 -17.96 -4.34 -20.93
N LYS A 273 -18.56 -5.46 -20.51
CA LYS A 273 -20.01 -5.57 -20.36
C LYS A 273 -20.57 -4.54 -19.39
N LEU A 274 -19.91 -4.39 -18.22
CA LEU A 274 -20.31 -3.39 -17.20
C LEU A 274 -20.15 -1.95 -17.74
N ASN A 275 -19.13 -1.67 -18.53
CA ASN A 275 -18.94 -0.35 -19.12
C ASN A 275 -20.02 0.01 -20.16
N ASN A 276 -20.57 -0.98 -20.87
CA ASN A 276 -21.69 -0.78 -21.77
C ASN A 276 -23.01 -0.60 -21.00
N GLU A 277 -23.20 -1.35 -19.90
CA GLU A 277 -24.40 -1.28 -19.04
C GLU A 277 -24.39 0.00 -18.18
N TYR A 278 -23.23 0.44 -17.70
CA TYR A 278 -23.03 1.59 -16.83
C TYR A 278 -21.96 2.53 -17.40
N PRO A 279 -22.22 3.24 -18.49
CA PRO A 279 -21.22 4.07 -19.15
C PRO A 279 -20.75 5.21 -18.25
N ASN A 280 -19.43 5.41 -18.20
CA ASN A 280 -18.75 6.48 -17.46
C ASN A 280 -19.00 6.52 -15.93
N LYS A 281 -19.52 5.46 -15.32
CA LYS A 281 -19.67 5.38 -13.86
C LYS A 281 -18.30 5.15 -13.19
N ASN A 282 -18.02 5.90 -12.12
CA ASN A 282 -16.72 5.90 -11.44
C ASN A 282 -16.29 4.51 -10.97
N TRP A 283 -17.19 3.67 -10.44
CA TRP A 283 -16.88 2.33 -10.00
C TRP A 283 -16.43 1.40 -11.15
N VAL A 284 -17.00 1.54 -12.36
CA VAL A 284 -16.60 0.77 -13.54
C VAL A 284 -15.25 1.25 -14.06
N LEU A 285 -15.05 2.57 -14.10
CA LEU A 285 -13.76 3.17 -14.46
C LEU A 285 -12.65 2.73 -13.50
N SER A 286 -12.93 2.65 -12.19
CA SER A 286 -12.00 2.18 -11.15
C SER A 286 -11.61 0.72 -11.36
N LEU A 287 -12.56 -0.17 -11.69
CA LEU A 287 -12.28 -1.57 -12.05
C LEU A 287 -11.38 -1.67 -13.27
N ARG A 288 -11.66 -0.91 -14.33
CA ARG A 288 -10.88 -0.90 -15.57
C ARG A 288 -9.48 -0.36 -15.34
N ALA A 289 -9.37 0.74 -14.60
CA ALA A 289 -8.08 1.30 -14.20
C ALA A 289 -7.25 0.30 -13.38
N SER A 290 -7.87 -0.36 -12.40
CA SER A 290 -7.22 -1.40 -11.60
C SER A 290 -6.76 -2.58 -12.45
N LEU A 291 -7.60 -3.10 -13.34
CA LEU A 291 -7.21 -4.15 -14.29
C LEU A 291 -6.01 -3.71 -15.15
N ASN A 292 -6.00 -2.47 -15.63
CA ASN A 292 -4.92 -1.92 -16.42
C ASN A 292 -3.60 -1.83 -15.62
N ILE A 293 -3.63 -1.53 -14.31
CA ILE A 293 -2.44 -1.60 -13.44
C ILE A 293 -1.88 -3.03 -13.42
N TYR A 294 -2.73 -4.03 -13.17
CA TYR A 294 -2.30 -5.45 -13.13
C TYR A 294 -1.80 -5.97 -14.49
N LYS A 295 -2.28 -5.40 -15.59
CA LYS A 295 -1.80 -5.67 -16.95
C LYS A 295 -0.59 -4.81 -17.34
N SER A 296 -0.09 -3.97 -16.44
CA SER A 296 1.00 -2.98 -16.67
C SER A 296 0.69 -1.98 -17.78
N ASN A 297 -0.60 -1.68 -18.01
CA ASN A 297 -1.10 -0.66 -18.94
C ASN A 297 -1.29 0.67 -18.21
N PHE A 298 -0.22 1.21 -17.63
CA PHE A 298 -0.31 2.34 -16.68
C PHE A 298 -0.93 3.59 -17.29
N GLU A 299 -0.63 3.94 -18.53
CA GLU A 299 -1.22 5.10 -19.23
C GLU A 299 -2.74 4.99 -19.34
N LYS A 300 -3.25 3.81 -19.74
CA LYS A 300 -4.69 3.56 -19.80
C LYS A 300 -5.33 3.67 -18.42
N SER A 301 -4.64 3.20 -17.38
CA SER A 301 -5.07 3.31 -15.99
C SER A 301 -5.13 4.78 -15.54
N ILE A 302 -4.09 5.58 -15.83
CA ILE A 302 -4.05 7.01 -15.52
C ILE A 302 -5.20 7.76 -16.21
N ASN A 303 -5.47 7.44 -17.49
CA ASN A 303 -6.57 8.05 -18.23
C ASN A 303 -7.94 7.74 -17.62
N ASP A 304 -8.16 6.50 -17.14
CA ASP A 304 -9.41 6.14 -16.47
C ASP A 304 -9.56 6.87 -15.13
N TYR A 305 -8.48 6.99 -14.33
CA TYR A 305 -8.52 7.78 -13.10
C TYR A 305 -8.70 9.28 -13.36
N ASN A 306 -8.17 9.83 -14.45
CA ASN A 306 -8.44 11.21 -14.86
C ASN A 306 -9.93 11.43 -15.18
N ARG A 307 -10.60 10.44 -15.80
CA ARG A 307 -12.05 10.49 -16.06
C ARG A 307 -12.83 10.45 -14.73
N ILE A 308 -12.44 9.60 -13.78
CA ILE A 308 -13.06 9.58 -12.45
C ILE A 308 -12.93 10.95 -11.78
N LEU A 309 -11.74 11.57 -11.83
CA LEU A 309 -11.50 12.87 -11.22
C LEU A 309 -12.19 14.03 -11.95
N LYS A 310 -12.54 13.85 -13.24
CA LYS A 310 -13.40 14.80 -13.95
C LYS A 310 -14.86 14.71 -13.49
N ASN A 311 -15.33 13.50 -13.16
CA ASN A 311 -16.66 13.29 -12.64
C ASN A 311 -16.80 13.71 -11.16
N ASP A 312 -15.76 13.43 -10.36
CA ASP A 312 -15.67 13.71 -8.93
C ASP A 312 -14.23 13.98 -8.51
N THR A 313 -13.88 15.24 -8.33
CA THR A 313 -12.54 15.68 -7.93
C THR A 313 -12.13 15.18 -6.55
N THR A 314 -13.11 14.86 -5.70
CA THR A 314 -12.89 14.38 -4.33
C THR A 314 -12.70 12.87 -4.26
N SER A 315 -12.93 12.13 -5.34
CA SER A 315 -12.90 10.67 -5.38
C SER A 315 -11.64 10.09 -4.75
N PHE A 316 -11.83 9.25 -3.74
CA PHE A 316 -10.75 8.50 -3.08
C PHE A 316 -10.01 7.59 -4.07
N ASP A 317 -10.76 6.75 -4.79
CA ASP A 317 -10.20 5.83 -5.79
C ASP A 317 -9.53 6.59 -6.92
N GLY A 318 -10.12 7.70 -7.37
CA GLY A 318 -9.56 8.57 -8.39
C GLY A 318 -8.18 9.10 -8.00
N ASN A 319 -8.06 9.69 -6.82
CA ASN A 319 -6.82 10.30 -6.34
C ASN A 319 -5.76 9.26 -5.96
N LEU A 320 -6.06 8.30 -5.09
CA LEU A 320 -5.08 7.32 -4.62
C LEU A 320 -4.74 6.27 -5.68
N GLY A 321 -5.72 5.84 -6.48
CA GLY A 321 -5.50 4.93 -7.60
C GLY A 321 -4.59 5.53 -8.67
N LYS A 322 -4.83 6.82 -9.02
CA LYS A 322 -3.94 7.57 -9.92
C LYS A 322 -2.52 7.68 -9.38
N ALA A 323 -2.37 7.95 -8.07
CA ALA A 323 -1.06 7.99 -7.43
C ALA A 323 -0.29 6.67 -7.60
N ASN A 324 -0.97 5.52 -7.43
CA ASN A 324 -0.38 4.20 -7.64
C ASN A 324 0.06 3.98 -9.10
N ALA A 325 -0.77 4.33 -10.07
CA ALA A 325 -0.45 4.19 -11.49
C ALA A 325 0.73 5.08 -11.91
N LEU A 326 0.76 6.35 -11.44
CA LEU A 326 1.85 7.29 -11.66
C LEU A 326 3.18 6.80 -11.06
N LYS A 327 3.16 6.26 -9.82
CA LYS A 327 4.34 5.66 -9.21
C LYS A 327 4.88 4.50 -10.04
N ALA A 328 4.02 3.62 -10.51
CA ALA A 328 4.40 2.46 -11.31
C ALA A 328 5.01 2.87 -12.67
N SER A 329 4.57 4.00 -13.23
CA SER A 329 5.11 4.60 -14.45
C SER A 329 6.39 5.42 -14.24
N GLY A 330 6.79 5.71 -12.97
CA GLY A 330 7.96 6.54 -12.67
C GLY A 330 7.70 8.04 -12.55
N TYR A 331 6.44 8.49 -12.61
CA TYR A 331 6.03 9.88 -12.41
C TYR A 331 5.89 10.19 -10.91
N PHE A 332 7.01 10.28 -10.20
CA PHE A 332 7.01 10.32 -8.73
C PHE A 332 6.47 11.63 -8.15
N ILE A 333 6.73 12.79 -8.80
CA ILE A 333 6.24 14.11 -8.34
C ILE A 333 4.71 14.13 -8.44
N GLU A 334 4.17 13.73 -9.57
CA GLU A 334 2.74 13.68 -9.83
C GLU A 334 2.06 12.65 -8.92
N SER A 335 2.74 11.55 -8.62
CA SER A 335 2.28 10.54 -7.68
C SER A 335 2.13 11.10 -6.26
N TYR A 336 3.12 11.90 -5.77
CA TYR A 336 3.01 12.60 -4.49
C TYR A 336 1.80 13.55 -4.48
N LYS A 337 1.69 14.41 -5.50
CA LYS A 337 0.59 15.37 -5.61
C LYS A 337 -0.78 14.68 -5.56
N SER A 338 -0.93 13.58 -6.28
CA SER A 338 -2.19 12.82 -6.30
C SER A 338 -2.52 12.17 -4.96
N ALA A 339 -1.52 11.62 -4.26
CA ALA A 339 -1.69 11.04 -2.92
C ALA A 339 -1.99 12.12 -1.87
N GLU A 340 -1.36 13.29 -1.95
CA GLU A 340 -1.62 14.44 -1.07
C GLU A 340 -3.01 15.02 -1.28
N ASN A 341 -3.51 15.03 -2.53
CA ASN A 341 -4.90 15.41 -2.80
C ASN A 341 -5.89 14.48 -2.11
N THR A 342 -5.60 13.17 -2.02
CA THR A 342 -6.43 12.27 -1.21
C THR A 342 -6.53 12.75 0.25
N LEU A 343 -5.42 13.21 0.85
CA LEU A 343 -5.40 13.67 2.25
C LEU A 343 -6.05 15.04 2.47
N LYS A 344 -6.23 15.86 1.44
CA LYS A 344 -7.01 17.11 1.54
C LYS A 344 -8.48 16.82 1.81
N PHE A 345 -9.04 15.81 1.15
CA PHE A 345 -10.45 15.44 1.29
C PHE A 345 -10.67 14.41 2.42
N TYR A 346 -9.73 13.50 2.62
CA TYR A 346 -9.79 12.41 3.60
C TYR A 346 -8.62 12.54 4.58
N LYS A 347 -8.76 13.44 5.55
CA LYS A 347 -7.73 13.71 6.57
C LYS A 347 -7.32 12.40 7.27
N ASN A 348 -6.01 12.17 7.45
CA ASN A 348 -5.43 11.02 8.13
C ASN A 348 -5.78 9.64 7.50
N GLN A 349 -6.24 9.60 6.26
CA GLN A 349 -6.58 8.35 5.61
C GLN A 349 -5.36 7.43 5.52
N LYS A 350 -5.48 6.25 6.15
CA LYS A 350 -4.36 5.33 6.43
C LYS A 350 -3.63 4.86 5.16
N ASP A 351 -4.35 4.55 4.08
CA ASP A 351 -3.75 4.03 2.87
C ASP A 351 -2.96 5.10 2.13
N ALA A 352 -3.46 6.33 2.08
CA ALA A 352 -2.76 7.47 1.49
C ALA A 352 -1.51 7.85 2.31
N VAL A 353 -1.62 7.87 3.65
CA VAL A 353 -0.47 8.10 4.54
C VAL A 353 0.59 7.01 4.34
N ASN A 354 0.19 5.74 4.31
CA ASN A 354 1.11 4.62 4.11
C ASN A 354 1.72 4.63 2.70
N PHE A 355 0.95 5.03 1.69
CA PHE A 355 1.47 5.19 0.34
C PHE A 355 2.58 6.23 0.29
N ILE A 356 2.35 7.42 0.87
CA ILE A 356 3.35 8.50 0.95
C ILE A 356 4.59 8.03 1.73
N LYS A 357 4.42 7.38 2.89
CA LYS A 357 5.55 6.82 3.67
C LYS A 357 6.39 5.83 2.85
N LYS A 358 5.76 4.95 2.08
CA LYS A 358 6.48 4.01 1.20
C LYS A 358 7.19 4.72 0.06
N LEU A 359 6.60 5.76 -0.49
CA LEU A 359 7.22 6.57 -1.54
C LEU A 359 8.38 7.39 -0.98
N ASP A 360 8.23 8.01 0.20
CA ASP A 360 9.30 8.71 0.93
C ASP A 360 10.50 7.77 1.16
N LYS A 361 10.27 6.53 1.60
CA LYS A 361 11.34 5.56 1.84
C LYS A 361 12.20 5.29 0.60
N SER A 362 11.65 5.42 -0.61
CA SER A 362 12.40 5.26 -1.87
C SER A 362 13.39 6.40 -2.14
N PHE A 363 13.26 7.52 -1.43
CA PHE A 363 14.09 8.72 -1.58
C PHE A 363 14.73 9.18 -0.27
N THR A 364 14.53 8.45 0.83
CA THR A 364 15.15 8.78 2.12
C THR A 364 16.63 8.41 2.06
N PRO A 365 17.54 9.34 2.41
CA PRO A 365 18.98 9.09 2.44
C PRO A 365 19.35 7.94 3.37
N PHE A 366 20.27 7.10 2.92
CA PHE A 366 20.76 5.99 3.72
C PHE A 366 22.26 5.73 3.51
N VAL A 367 22.84 5.07 4.51
CA VAL A 367 24.16 4.47 4.46
C VAL A 367 24.03 2.97 4.74
N VAL A 368 24.82 2.18 4.05
CA VAL A 368 24.99 0.75 4.31
C VAL A 368 26.43 0.49 4.64
N ALA A 369 26.71 -0.15 5.76
CA ALA A 369 28.01 -0.70 6.13
C ALA A 369 27.94 -2.23 6.08
N GLU A 370 28.93 -2.83 5.45
CA GLU A 370 29.05 -4.29 5.31
C GLU A 370 30.45 -4.72 5.77
N SER A 371 30.53 -5.86 6.46
CA SER A 371 31.77 -6.54 6.81
C SER A 371 31.61 -8.00 6.46
N SER A 372 32.61 -8.59 5.76
CA SER A 372 32.59 -10.01 5.43
C SER A 372 33.95 -10.66 5.58
N TYR A 373 33.92 -11.96 5.88
CA TYR A 373 35.02 -12.87 5.82
C TYR A 373 34.72 -13.92 4.76
N SER A 374 35.69 -14.17 3.91
CA SER A 374 35.58 -15.18 2.85
C SER A 374 36.84 -16.05 2.75
N PHE A 375 36.65 -17.30 2.34
CA PHE A 375 37.76 -18.24 2.10
C PHE A 375 37.37 -19.24 1.01
N ASP A 376 38.36 -19.83 0.39
CA ASP A 376 38.21 -20.87 -0.63
C ASP A 376 39.12 -22.07 -0.36
N ASN A 377 38.97 -23.16 -1.14
CA ASN A 377 39.84 -24.35 -1.02
C ASN A 377 41.19 -24.20 -1.71
N GLY A 378 41.50 -23.05 -2.31
CA GLY A 378 42.83 -22.62 -2.74
C GLY A 378 43.63 -21.93 -1.63
N ASN A 379 43.18 -22.02 -0.36
CA ASN A 379 43.72 -21.37 0.83
C ASN A 379 43.76 -19.83 0.79
N ASN A 380 42.93 -19.22 -0.06
CA ASN A 380 42.72 -17.77 -0.03
C ASN A 380 41.76 -17.41 1.10
N LYS A 381 42.09 -16.38 1.87
CA LYS A 381 41.27 -15.79 2.91
C LYS A 381 41.18 -14.28 2.67
N ALA A 382 40.04 -13.69 2.93
CA ALA A 382 39.91 -12.26 2.82
C ALA A 382 38.91 -11.68 3.82
N TYR A 383 39.19 -10.46 4.33
CA TYR A 383 38.28 -9.60 5.06
C TYR A 383 37.92 -8.42 4.16
N SER A 384 36.67 -8.10 4.09
CA SER A 384 36.14 -6.95 3.32
C SER A 384 35.29 -6.05 4.18
N TYR A 385 35.51 -4.74 4.04
CA TYR A 385 34.71 -3.69 4.67
C TYR A 385 34.20 -2.77 3.59
N LYS A 386 32.89 -2.61 3.46
CA LYS A 386 32.27 -1.80 2.43
C LYS A 386 31.29 -0.82 3.04
N ALA A 387 31.34 0.43 2.61
CA ALA A 387 30.35 1.45 2.93
C ALA A 387 29.78 2.01 1.64
N THR A 388 28.45 2.10 1.55
CA THR A 388 27.77 2.74 0.43
C THR A 388 26.75 3.75 0.95
N SER A 389 26.57 4.84 0.22
CA SER A 389 25.64 5.89 0.58
C SER A 389 24.80 6.34 -0.62
N GLU A 390 23.55 6.72 -0.34
CA GLU A 390 22.66 7.31 -1.33
C GLU A 390 21.94 8.50 -0.69
N PHE A 391 22.06 9.68 -1.33
CA PHE A 391 21.46 10.93 -0.90
C PHE A 391 20.55 11.47 -2.00
N SER A 392 19.23 11.35 -1.84
CA SER A 392 18.25 11.81 -2.83
C SER A 392 17.89 13.27 -2.57
N PHE A 393 18.37 14.19 -3.41
CA PHE A 393 18.05 15.61 -3.36
C PHE A 393 16.71 15.94 -4.04
N SER A 394 16.30 15.11 -4.96
CA SER A 394 14.97 15.16 -5.60
C SER A 394 14.52 13.76 -6.00
N THR A 395 13.35 13.65 -6.60
CA THR A 395 12.87 12.39 -7.18
C THR A 395 13.69 11.97 -8.42
N LYS A 396 14.44 12.92 -9.01
CA LYS A 396 15.25 12.68 -10.23
C LYS A 396 16.75 12.56 -9.94
N PHE A 397 17.26 13.27 -8.95
CA PHE A 397 18.70 13.41 -8.70
C PHE A 397 19.11 12.80 -7.37
N LYS A 398 20.13 11.94 -7.40
CA LYS A 398 20.73 11.31 -6.24
C LYS A 398 22.25 11.40 -6.33
N LEU A 399 22.89 11.68 -5.20
CA LEU A 399 24.33 11.55 -5.01
C LEU A 399 24.65 10.17 -4.45
N LEU A 400 25.70 9.55 -4.97
CA LEU A 400 26.13 8.20 -4.60
C LEU A 400 27.56 8.22 -4.09
N GLY A 401 27.84 7.40 -3.08
CA GLY A 401 29.19 7.16 -2.58
C GLY A 401 29.43 5.68 -2.32
N SER A 402 30.64 5.22 -2.58
CA SER A 402 31.05 3.85 -2.28
C SER A 402 32.51 3.82 -1.83
N TYR A 403 32.78 3.15 -0.73
CA TYR A 403 34.10 2.81 -0.24
C TYR A 403 34.17 1.30 -0.04
N ASN A 404 35.25 0.68 -0.47
CA ASN A 404 35.50 -0.75 -0.24
C ASN A 404 36.98 -0.97 0.08
N TYR A 405 37.25 -1.49 1.28
CA TYR A 405 38.55 -1.99 1.69
C TYR A 405 38.52 -3.51 1.71
N ARG A 406 39.55 -4.15 1.16
CA ARG A 406 39.71 -5.59 1.21
C ARG A 406 41.18 -5.95 1.51
N THR A 407 41.37 -6.82 2.48
CA THR A 407 42.66 -7.46 2.73
C THR A 407 42.53 -8.95 2.42
N THR A 408 43.51 -9.48 1.71
CA THR A 408 43.49 -10.88 1.28
C THR A 408 44.87 -11.51 1.48
N SER A 409 44.89 -12.79 1.81
CA SER A 409 46.08 -13.58 2.03
C SER A 409 45.92 -15.00 1.51
N ASN A 410 47.01 -15.61 1.12
CA ASN A 410 47.06 -17.03 0.77
C ASN A 410 48.13 -17.72 1.62
N SER A 411 47.75 -18.72 2.42
CA SER A 411 48.62 -19.35 3.39
C SER A 411 49.67 -20.31 2.76
N LEU A 412 49.43 -20.77 1.53
CA LEU A 412 50.40 -21.65 0.83
C LEU A 412 51.49 -20.84 0.15
N SER A 413 51.16 -19.76 -0.53
CA SER A 413 52.12 -18.91 -1.24
C SER A 413 52.74 -17.83 -0.35
N GLY A 414 52.21 -17.60 0.85
CA GLY A 414 52.61 -16.50 1.74
C GLY A 414 52.16 -15.12 1.27
N LEU A 415 51.52 -14.99 0.10
CA LEU A 415 51.12 -13.70 -0.49
C LEU A 415 50.08 -12.99 0.35
N LYS A 416 50.29 -11.69 0.57
CA LYS A 416 49.34 -10.77 1.20
C LYS A 416 49.15 -9.54 0.33
N ALA A 417 47.90 -9.06 0.25
CA ALA A 417 47.61 -7.84 -0.49
C ALA A 417 46.37 -7.12 0.09
N THR A 418 46.32 -5.83 -0.13
CA THR A 418 45.16 -5.00 0.23
C THR A 418 44.68 -4.21 -0.96
N SER A 419 43.40 -3.89 -0.98
CA SER A 419 42.82 -2.95 -1.95
C SER A 419 41.88 -1.96 -1.29
N ASN A 420 41.95 -0.71 -1.73
CA ASN A 420 41.07 0.39 -1.35
C ASN A 420 40.43 0.95 -2.59
N ASN A 421 39.08 0.99 -2.62
CA ASN A 421 38.35 1.53 -3.74
C ASN A 421 37.41 2.63 -3.21
N VAL A 422 37.53 3.84 -3.73
CA VAL A 422 36.69 4.98 -3.42
C VAL A 422 36.01 5.46 -4.69
N LEU A 423 34.69 5.49 -4.71
CA LEU A 423 33.91 5.97 -5.85
C LEU A 423 32.89 6.99 -5.37
N GLY A 424 32.76 8.08 -6.12
CA GLY A 424 31.71 9.07 -6.01
C GLY A 424 30.93 9.18 -7.30
N GLY A 425 29.68 9.60 -7.22
CA GLY A 425 28.92 9.71 -8.45
C GLY A 425 27.47 10.11 -8.26
N VAL A 426 26.72 10.00 -9.34
CA VAL A 426 25.32 10.47 -9.41
C VAL A 426 24.41 9.42 -10.03
N SER A 427 23.15 9.50 -9.66
CA SER A 427 22.08 8.82 -10.37
C SER A 427 21.04 9.86 -10.79
N TYR A 428 20.70 9.87 -12.07
CA TYR A 428 19.77 10.84 -12.65
C TYR A 428 18.68 10.15 -13.45
N GLN A 429 17.43 10.50 -13.17
CA GLN A 429 16.25 10.04 -13.92
C GLN A 429 16.08 10.92 -15.15
N LEU A 430 16.58 10.44 -16.30
CA LEU A 430 16.50 11.15 -17.60
C LEU A 430 15.04 11.26 -18.07
N LEU A 431 14.35 10.12 -18.15
CA LEU A 431 12.94 9.99 -18.48
C LEU A 431 12.25 9.14 -17.40
N HIS A 432 10.92 9.10 -17.39
CA HIS A 432 10.17 8.29 -16.41
C HIS A 432 10.56 6.79 -16.42
N ASN A 433 11.06 6.29 -17.55
CA ASN A 433 11.49 4.89 -17.74
C ASN A 433 12.99 4.73 -17.99
N ILE A 434 13.80 5.81 -18.00
CA ILE A 434 15.26 5.77 -18.24
C ILE A 434 16.00 6.46 -17.11
N LYS A 435 16.95 5.74 -16.50
CA LYS A 435 17.79 6.23 -15.40
C LYS A 435 19.25 5.98 -15.71
N LEU A 436 20.08 7.02 -15.64
CA LEU A 436 21.53 6.95 -15.69
C LEU A 436 22.09 6.84 -14.27
N LYS A 437 23.03 5.95 -14.05
CA LYS A 437 23.87 5.85 -12.85
C LYS A 437 25.33 5.92 -13.27
N SER A 438 26.13 6.78 -12.63
CA SER A 438 27.55 6.92 -12.91
C SER A 438 28.29 7.09 -11.59
N LEU A 439 29.24 6.21 -11.34
CA LEU A 439 30.22 6.26 -10.25
C LEU A 439 31.60 6.21 -10.88
N ILE A 440 32.49 7.11 -10.47
CA ILE A 440 33.88 7.19 -10.92
C ILE A 440 34.75 7.35 -9.67
N GLY A 441 35.94 6.77 -9.68
CA GLY A 441 36.81 6.84 -8.53
C GLY A 441 38.18 6.24 -8.76
N LEU A 442 38.86 6.02 -7.65
CA LEU A 442 40.20 5.47 -7.63
C LEU A 442 40.22 4.16 -6.83
N ALA A 443 40.96 3.22 -7.33
CA ALA A 443 41.29 2.00 -6.64
C ALA A 443 42.80 1.94 -6.43
N SER A 444 43.22 1.71 -5.19
CA SER A 444 44.64 1.48 -4.83
C SER A 444 44.79 0.05 -4.34
N SER A 445 45.72 -0.70 -4.91
CA SER A 445 46.08 -2.02 -4.43
C SER A 445 47.52 -2.02 -3.96
N LYS A 446 47.81 -2.66 -2.82
CA LYS A 446 49.12 -2.75 -2.22
C LYS A 446 49.47 -4.21 -1.95
N THR A 447 50.59 -4.65 -2.47
CA THR A 447 51.26 -5.92 -2.16
C THR A 447 52.48 -5.66 -1.29
N GLU A 448 53.26 -6.68 -0.97
CA GLU A 448 54.50 -6.51 -0.22
C GLU A 448 55.55 -5.68 -1.01
N THR A 449 55.55 -5.78 -2.32
CA THR A 449 56.56 -5.16 -3.19
C THR A 449 56.06 -3.94 -3.95
N ASN A 450 54.80 -3.89 -4.28
CA ASN A 450 54.24 -2.90 -5.23
C ASN A 450 52.99 -2.22 -4.72
N THR A 451 52.75 -0.99 -5.16
CA THR A 451 51.48 -0.27 -5.02
C THR A 451 51.00 0.18 -6.39
N PHE A 452 49.79 -0.14 -6.72
CA PHE A 452 49.17 0.22 -7.99
C PHE A 452 47.95 1.10 -7.76
N ASN A 453 47.80 2.16 -8.54
CA ASN A 453 46.64 3.03 -8.54
C ASN A 453 45.96 2.97 -9.90
N GLN A 454 44.65 2.76 -9.89
CA GLN A 454 43.85 2.60 -11.09
C GLN A 454 42.57 3.47 -11.02
N LEU A 455 42.24 4.06 -12.15
CA LEU A 455 40.89 4.66 -12.32
C LEU A 455 39.85 3.54 -12.40
N VAL A 456 38.77 3.68 -11.65
CA VAL A 456 37.66 2.72 -11.66
C VAL A 456 36.34 3.47 -11.96
N ALA A 457 35.40 2.78 -12.61
CA ALA A 457 34.13 3.35 -12.99
C ALA A 457 33.02 2.29 -12.95
N ASP A 458 31.81 2.71 -12.64
CA ASP A 458 30.59 1.90 -12.72
C ASP A 458 29.48 2.79 -13.30
N ILE A 459 29.22 2.65 -14.59
CA ILE A 459 28.27 3.47 -15.34
C ILE A 459 27.22 2.55 -15.91
N SER A 460 25.94 2.83 -15.65
CA SER A 460 24.84 2.05 -16.20
C SER A 460 23.62 2.89 -16.58
N LEU A 461 23.01 2.49 -17.68
CA LEU A 461 21.73 2.99 -18.17
C LEU A 461 20.66 1.95 -17.91
N LEU A 462 19.74 2.24 -16.98
CA LEU A 462 18.64 1.36 -16.62
C LEU A 462 17.39 1.85 -17.33
N THR A 463 16.72 0.97 -18.06
CA THR A 463 15.50 1.30 -18.81
C THR A 463 14.44 0.22 -18.70
N LYS A 464 13.20 0.62 -18.95
CA LYS A 464 12.04 -0.27 -19.12
C LYS A 464 11.57 -0.15 -20.57
N PRO A 465 12.18 -0.90 -21.53
CA PRO A 465 11.89 -0.73 -22.96
C PRO A 465 10.44 -1.11 -23.29
N PHE A 466 9.92 -2.14 -22.63
CA PHE A 466 8.54 -2.61 -22.79
C PHE A 466 7.93 -2.97 -21.44
N LYS A 467 6.64 -3.34 -21.45
CA LYS A 467 5.91 -3.76 -20.24
C LYS A 467 6.55 -4.99 -19.61
N LEU A 468 6.67 -4.97 -18.28
CA LEU A 468 7.19 -6.10 -17.49
C LEU A 468 8.67 -6.43 -17.76
N GLN A 469 9.38 -5.60 -18.50
CA GLN A 469 10.79 -5.77 -18.84
C GLN A 469 11.65 -4.71 -18.17
N ASN A 470 12.88 -5.10 -17.82
CA ASN A 470 13.92 -4.18 -17.41
C ASN A 470 15.19 -4.54 -18.20
N LEU A 471 15.89 -3.52 -18.66
CA LEU A 471 17.16 -3.62 -19.38
C LEU A 471 18.15 -2.69 -18.70
N GLU A 472 19.34 -3.21 -18.41
CA GLU A 472 20.49 -2.45 -17.97
C GLU A 472 21.61 -2.64 -18.97
N LEU A 473 22.13 -1.53 -19.48
CA LEU A 473 23.36 -1.48 -20.27
C LEU A 473 24.42 -0.81 -19.41
N GLY A 474 25.58 -1.42 -19.26
CA GLY A 474 26.57 -0.90 -18.35
C GLY A 474 28.01 -1.08 -18.83
N TYR A 475 28.87 -0.22 -18.28
CA TYR A 475 30.32 -0.29 -18.36
C TYR A 475 30.87 -0.25 -16.94
N LYS A 476 31.71 -1.23 -16.60
CA LYS A 476 32.36 -1.29 -15.29
C LYS A 476 33.86 -1.56 -15.46
N ARG A 477 34.69 -0.61 -14.97
CA ARG A 477 36.13 -0.76 -14.88
C ARG A 477 36.50 -1.00 -13.43
N GLU A 478 37.15 -2.13 -13.15
CA GLU A 478 37.49 -2.54 -11.80
C GLU A 478 38.81 -3.31 -11.75
N ILE A 479 39.46 -3.31 -10.56
CA ILE A 479 40.58 -4.17 -10.28
C ILE A 479 40.09 -5.53 -9.82
N GLN A 480 40.73 -6.60 -10.28
CA GLN A 480 40.48 -7.93 -9.75
C GLN A 480 41.12 -8.06 -8.37
N ASN A 481 40.31 -8.07 -7.32
CA ASN A 481 40.76 -8.07 -5.92
C ASN A 481 40.30 -9.32 -5.14
N PHE A 482 39.96 -10.39 -5.84
CA PHE A 482 39.43 -11.59 -5.21
C PHE A 482 40.46 -12.24 -4.28
N ASN A 483 41.72 -12.37 -4.71
CA ASN A 483 42.81 -12.91 -3.94
C ASN A 483 44.10 -12.09 -4.09
N ALA A 484 45.13 -12.41 -3.32
CA ALA A 484 46.40 -11.69 -3.30
C ALA A 484 47.18 -11.80 -4.63
N ALA A 485 47.12 -12.94 -5.29
CA ALA A 485 47.81 -13.16 -6.58
C ALA A 485 47.25 -12.24 -7.68
N LEU A 486 45.93 -12.13 -7.78
CA LEU A 486 45.28 -11.21 -8.73
C LEU A 486 45.64 -9.75 -8.51
N LEU A 487 45.78 -9.33 -7.23
CA LEU A 487 46.25 -7.99 -6.89
C LEU A 487 47.72 -7.77 -7.22
N ALA A 488 48.59 -8.80 -7.06
CA ALA A 488 49.98 -8.73 -7.41
C ALA A 488 50.19 -8.55 -8.93
N GLU A 489 49.35 -9.20 -9.72
CA GLU A 489 49.37 -9.09 -11.19
C GLU A 489 48.68 -7.81 -11.70
N ASN A 490 48.13 -7.02 -10.79
CA ASN A 490 47.38 -5.77 -11.12
C ASN A 490 46.39 -5.94 -12.30
N ILE A 491 45.61 -7.02 -12.23
CA ILE A 491 44.63 -7.30 -13.29
C ILE A 491 43.46 -6.29 -13.22
N VAL A 492 43.32 -5.52 -14.28
CA VAL A 492 42.25 -4.54 -14.45
C VAL A 492 41.30 -5.02 -15.54
N GLN A 493 40.02 -5.01 -15.24
CA GLN A 493 38.95 -5.43 -16.15
C GLN A 493 38.10 -4.26 -16.60
N ASN A 494 37.78 -4.23 -17.89
CA ASN A 494 36.75 -3.41 -18.48
C ASN A 494 35.60 -4.34 -18.87
N ASN A 495 34.49 -4.25 -18.16
CA ASN A 495 33.30 -5.08 -18.35
C ASN A 495 32.22 -4.28 -19.09
N TYR A 496 31.78 -4.76 -20.21
CA TYR A 496 30.59 -4.28 -20.92
C TYR A 496 29.46 -5.24 -20.61
N LEU A 497 28.40 -4.75 -19.99
CA LEU A 497 27.34 -5.61 -19.47
C LEU A 497 25.97 -5.30 -20.03
N ILE A 498 25.20 -6.36 -20.22
CA ILE A 498 23.78 -6.31 -20.54
C ILE A 498 23.05 -7.20 -19.55
N ASN A 499 22.16 -6.61 -18.74
CA ASN A 499 21.24 -7.35 -17.87
C ASN A 499 19.82 -7.16 -18.37
N TYR A 500 19.14 -8.24 -18.63
CA TYR A 500 17.75 -8.24 -19.07
C TYR A 500 16.90 -9.06 -18.13
N SER A 501 15.73 -8.55 -17.77
CA SER A 501 14.73 -9.31 -16.99
C SER A 501 13.33 -9.10 -17.53
N LEU A 502 12.57 -10.20 -17.60
CA LEU A 502 11.16 -10.25 -17.93
C LEU A 502 10.38 -10.93 -16.81
N ASN A 503 9.35 -10.27 -16.30
CA ASN A 503 8.43 -10.85 -15.31
C ASN A 503 7.03 -10.88 -15.89
N THR A 504 6.51 -12.07 -16.18
CA THR A 504 5.19 -12.22 -16.77
C THR A 504 4.06 -12.15 -15.74
N ASN A 505 2.85 -11.82 -16.18
CA ASN A 505 1.65 -11.80 -15.35
C ASN A 505 1.17 -13.22 -14.94
N PHE A 506 1.71 -14.28 -15.57
CA PHE A 506 1.39 -15.68 -15.27
C PHE A 506 2.48 -16.37 -14.43
N ARG A 507 3.27 -15.58 -13.65
CA ARG A 507 4.25 -16.04 -12.67
C ARG A 507 5.57 -16.56 -13.24
N LEU A 508 5.76 -16.61 -14.54
CA LEU A 508 7.03 -16.95 -15.16
C LEU A 508 7.93 -15.73 -15.16
N GLY A 509 9.20 -15.90 -14.78
CA GLY A 509 10.24 -14.89 -14.87
C GLY A 509 11.44 -15.40 -15.64
N TRP A 510 12.09 -14.52 -16.37
CA TRP A 510 13.33 -14.77 -17.07
C TRP A 510 14.32 -13.67 -16.77
N PHE A 511 15.55 -14.04 -16.43
CA PHE A 511 16.69 -13.15 -16.22
C PHE A 511 17.85 -13.64 -17.07
N THR A 512 18.52 -12.73 -17.76
CA THR A 512 19.73 -12.99 -18.53
C THR A 512 20.75 -11.89 -18.30
N GLN A 513 21.99 -12.29 -18.16
CA GLN A 513 23.14 -11.42 -17.97
C GLN A 513 24.23 -11.81 -18.97
N TYR A 514 24.77 -10.84 -19.69
CA TYR A 514 25.90 -11.02 -20.58
C TYR A 514 27.00 -10.02 -20.20
N TYR A 515 28.23 -10.53 -20.08
CA TYR A 515 29.43 -9.73 -19.90
C TYR A 515 30.44 -10.04 -20.99
N TYR A 516 30.84 -8.99 -21.71
CA TYR A 516 32.07 -8.98 -22.47
C TYR A 516 33.14 -8.23 -21.68
N THR A 517 34.26 -8.88 -21.37
CA THR A 517 35.33 -8.33 -20.53
C THR A 517 36.61 -8.27 -21.33
N THR A 518 37.30 -7.12 -21.28
CA THR A 518 38.70 -6.98 -21.73
C THR A 518 39.56 -6.71 -20.51
N GLN A 519 40.78 -7.27 -20.52
CA GLN A 519 41.72 -7.15 -19.43
C GLN A 519 43.01 -6.50 -19.88
N ASN A 520 43.78 -5.91 -18.96
CA ASN A 520 45.08 -5.28 -19.25
C ASN A 520 46.16 -6.29 -19.64
N ASP A 521 46.04 -7.57 -19.30
CA ASP A 521 46.86 -8.68 -19.75
C ASP A 521 46.56 -9.17 -21.19
N LYS A 522 45.73 -8.39 -21.94
CA LYS A 522 45.27 -8.69 -23.30
C LYS A 522 44.34 -9.89 -23.41
N ASN A 523 43.86 -10.45 -22.28
CA ASN A 523 42.85 -11.50 -22.30
C ASN A 523 41.43 -10.91 -22.45
N THR A 524 40.54 -11.73 -22.97
CA THR A 524 39.10 -11.37 -23.07
C THR A 524 38.25 -12.51 -22.54
N ARG A 525 37.10 -12.18 -22.01
CA ARG A 525 36.14 -13.13 -21.47
C ARG A 525 34.74 -12.83 -21.98
N ASN A 526 34.02 -13.87 -22.37
CA ASN A 526 32.57 -13.84 -22.52
C ASN A 526 31.94 -14.61 -21.36
N LEU A 527 30.93 -14.03 -20.73
CA LEU A 527 30.12 -14.68 -19.70
C LEU A 527 28.68 -14.47 -20.04
N ILE A 528 27.91 -15.55 -20.13
CA ILE A 528 26.47 -15.53 -20.17
C ILE A 528 25.92 -16.30 -18.97
N PHE A 529 24.96 -15.71 -18.28
CA PHE A 529 24.17 -16.36 -17.26
C PHE A 529 22.69 -16.14 -17.59
N THR A 530 21.90 -17.20 -17.54
CA THR A 530 20.46 -17.11 -17.75
C THR A 530 19.71 -17.95 -16.73
N SER A 531 18.55 -17.47 -16.29
CA SER A 531 17.69 -18.07 -15.28
C SER A 531 16.24 -17.99 -15.73
N LEU A 532 15.59 -19.13 -15.84
CA LEU A 532 14.14 -19.23 -16.07
C LEU A 532 13.49 -19.79 -14.81
N TYR A 533 12.50 -19.08 -14.27
CA TYR A 533 11.89 -19.45 -12.99
C TYR A 533 10.38 -19.23 -12.95
N TYR A 534 9.72 -19.98 -12.08
CA TYR A 534 8.30 -19.87 -11.79
C TYR A 534 8.08 -19.46 -10.34
N ASN A 535 7.21 -18.44 -10.10
CA ASN A 535 6.83 -17.99 -8.78
C ASN A 535 5.68 -18.87 -8.24
N ILE A 536 6.00 -19.78 -7.33
CA ILE A 536 5.05 -20.75 -6.75
C ILE A 536 4.13 -20.06 -5.75
N LEU A 537 4.72 -19.29 -4.81
CA LEU A 537 4.03 -18.54 -3.78
C LEU A 537 4.43 -17.06 -3.84
N GLU A 538 3.55 -16.18 -3.32
CA GLU A 538 3.79 -14.73 -3.29
C GLU A 538 4.20 -14.23 -1.90
N LYS A 539 3.71 -14.87 -0.83
CA LYS A 539 4.00 -14.49 0.57
C LYS A 539 4.10 -15.72 1.47
N PRO A 540 5.30 -16.11 1.93
CA PRO A 540 6.61 -15.64 1.45
C PRO A 540 6.79 -15.95 -0.04
N SER A 541 7.62 -15.18 -0.74
CA SER A 541 7.89 -15.46 -2.16
C SER A 541 8.68 -16.75 -2.27
N LEU A 542 8.15 -17.75 -2.96
CA LEU A 542 8.82 -19.01 -3.28
C LEU A 542 8.95 -19.14 -4.79
N LYS A 543 10.18 -19.32 -5.26
CA LYS A 543 10.52 -19.50 -6.67
C LYS A 543 11.25 -20.82 -6.85
N ALA A 544 11.03 -21.46 -7.98
CA ALA A 544 11.83 -22.57 -8.47
C ALA A 544 12.19 -22.34 -9.93
N GLY A 545 13.36 -22.77 -10.35
CA GLY A 545 13.79 -22.52 -11.71
C GLY A 545 15.07 -23.26 -12.07
N VAL A 546 15.55 -22.96 -13.28
CA VAL A 546 16.78 -23.50 -13.86
C VAL A 546 17.71 -22.36 -14.22
N ASN A 547 19.01 -22.56 -13.99
CA ASN A 547 20.09 -21.66 -14.36
C ASN A 547 21.00 -22.32 -15.39
N TYR A 548 21.46 -21.55 -16.31
CA TYR A 548 22.54 -21.89 -17.21
C TYR A 548 23.62 -20.83 -17.18
N GLN A 549 24.89 -21.22 -17.11
CA GLN A 549 26.04 -20.34 -17.18
C GLN A 549 27.04 -20.87 -18.19
N ASN A 550 27.54 -19.98 -19.03
CA ASN A 550 28.68 -20.24 -19.91
C ASN A 550 29.75 -19.18 -19.68
N ILE A 551 31.00 -19.60 -19.64
CA ILE A 551 32.17 -18.72 -19.57
C ILE A 551 33.19 -19.21 -20.61
N SER A 552 33.78 -18.28 -21.34
CA SER A 552 34.91 -18.57 -22.25
C SER A 552 35.92 -17.44 -22.21
N PHE A 553 37.20 -17.79 -22.11
CA PHE A 553 38.31 -16.87 -22.22
C PHE A 553 39.05 -17.11 -23.55
N LYS A 554 39.65 -16.04 -24.09
CA LYS A 554 40.51 -16.13 -25.28
C LYS A 554 41.78 -16.91 -24.97
N ASN A 555 42.46 -16.56 -23.87
CA ASN A 555 43.71 -17.18 -23.45
C ASN A 555 43.49 -17.91 -22.11
N GLN A 556 44.10 -19.11 -21.97
CA GLN A 556 44.08 -19.85 -20.72
C GLN A 556 45.32 -19.49 -19.91
N VAL A 557 45.13 -18.91 -18.72
CA VAL A 557 46.17 -18.51 -17.76
C VAL A 557 45.83 -19.05 -16.36
N PRO A 558 45.71 -20.40 -16.22
CA PRO A 558 45.15 -21.02 -15.00
C PRO A 558 46.04 -20.83 -13.76
N THR A 559 47.28 -20.45 -13.93
CA THR A 559 48.22 -20.12 -12.85
C THR A 559 47.91 -18.78 -12.18
N ILE A 560 47.22 -17.86 -12.89
CA ILE A 560 46.89 -16.52 -12.39
C ILE A 560 45.40 -16.47 -11.97
N TYR A 561 44.49 -16.94 -12.82
CA TYR A 561 43.06 -16.97 -12.55
C TYR A 561 42.32 -18.07 -13.33
N PHE A 562 41.12 -18.40 -12.91
CA PHE A 562 40.26 -19.35 -13.61
C PHE A 562 39.86 -18.78 -14.98
N SER A 563 40.47 -19.34 -16.05
CA SER A 563 40.33 -18.85 -17.44
C SER A 563 40.09 -19.96 -18.45
N PRO A 564 38.99 -20.72 -18.33
CA PRO A 564 38.72 -21.80 -19.26
C PRO A 564 38.37 -21.27 -20.66
N SER A 565 38.76 -22.02 -21.70
CA SER A 565 38.29 -21.78 -23.06
C SER A 565 36.77 -22.10 -23.17
N LYS A 566 36.32 -23.10 -22.39
CA LYS A 566 34.92 -23.52 -22.36
C LYS A 566 34.53 -23.98 -20.96
N PHE A 567 33.56 -23.28 -20.39
CA PHE A 567 32.89 -23.64 -19.15
C PHE A 567 31.38 -23.59 -19.31
N ASN A 568 30.69 -24.63 -18.87
CA ASN A 568 29.23 -24.67 -18.85
C ASN A 568 28.76 -25.19 -17.49
N ALA A 569 27.73 -24.54 -16.93
CA ALA A 569 27.07 -25.02 -15.70
C ALA A 569 25.56 -24.96 -15.83
N TYR A 570 24.91 -25.95 -15.26
CA TYR A 570 23.46 -26.11 -15.24
C TYR A 570 23.02 -26.37 -13.80
N GLU A 571 22.10 -25.60 -13.29
CA GLU A 571 21.57 -25.75 -11.93
C GLU A 571 20.05 -25.73 -11.93
N VAL A 572 19.45 -26.53 -11.06
CA VAL A 572 18.06 -26.33 -10.59
C VAL A 572 18.14 -25.59 -9.27
N PHE A 573 17.28 -24.61 -9.03
CA PHE A 573 17.28 -23.82 -7.81
C PHE A 573 15.89 -23.64 -7.21
N PHE A 574 15.89 -23.43 -5.88
CA PHE A 574 14.75 -22.94 -5.11
C PHE A 574 15.20 -21.69 -4.35
N ASN A 575 14.31 -20.69 -4.29
CA ASN A 575 14.54 -19.47 -3.55
C ASN A 575 13.28 -19.09 -2.77
N ILE A 576 13.41 -18.89 -1.46
CA ILE A 576 12.34 -18.41 -0.58
C ILE A 576 12.75 -17.08 0.03
N ILE A 577 11.84 -16.09 -0.03
CA ILE A 577 12.09 -14.73 0.45
C ILE A 577 10.91 -14.20 1.25
N LYS A 578 11.15 -13.72 2.48
CA LYS A 578 10.35 -12.71 3.17
C LYS A 578 11.11 -11.39 3.06
N ASP A 579 10.65 -10.48 2.20
CA ASP A 579 11.40 -9.28 1.78
C ASP A 579 11.51 -8.23 2.90
N GLU A 580 12.66 -7.57 3.03
CA GLU A 580 12.97 -6.44 3.93
C GLU A 580 11.92 -5.30 3.81
N ASN A 581 11.47 -5.01 2.57
CA ASN A 581 10.60 -3.87 2.30
C ASN A 581 9.15 -4.06 2.77
N ILE A 582 8.69 -5.32 2.88
CA ILE A 582 7.35 -5.65 3.36
C ILE A 582 7.32 -5.99 4.85
N THR A 583 8.49 -6.15 5.48
CA THR A 583 8.66 -6.49 6.89
C THR A 583 8.40 -5.26 7.76
N LYS A 584 7.62 -5.43 8.82
CA LYS A 584 7.33 -4.39 9.79
C LYS A 584 8.49 -4.17 10.75
N GLU A 585 8.43 -3.10 11.55
CA GLU A 585 9.34 -2.91 12.69
C GLU A 585 9.24 -4.08 13.67
N ASN A 586 10.38 -4.42 14.27
CA ASN A 586 10.54 -5.52 15.23
C ASN A 586 10.16 -6.89 14.64
N GLU A 587 10.42 -7.09 13.33
CA GLU A 587 10.18 -8.36 12.67
C GLU A 587 11.43 -8.86 11.94
N TRP A 588 11.53 -10.18 11.81
CA TRP A 588 12.52 -10.87 11.01
C TRP A 588 12.14 -10.92 9.53
N PHE A 589 13.14 -10.81 8.67
CA PHE A 589 13.05 -11.14 7.25
C PHE A 589 14.17 -12.12 6.89
N TYR A 590 13.99 -12.83 5.79
CA TYR A 590 14.94 -13.85 5.38
C TYR A 590 14.92 -14.08 3.89
N GLU A 591 16.05 -14.59 3.37
CA GLU A 591 16.18 -15.12 2.03
C GLU A 591 17.03 -16.39 2.11
N LEU A 592 16.59 -17.46 1.45
CA LEU A 592 17.35 -18.68 1.28
C LEU A 592 17.27 -19.12 -0.17
N THR A 593 18.43 -19.32 -0.79
CA THR A 593 18.57 -19.92 -2.12
C THR A 593 19.37 -21.20 -2.00
N ALA A 594 18.84 -22.29 -2.52
CA ALA A 594 19.54 -23.57 -2.68
C ALA A 594 19.53 -23.95 -4.15
N ALA A 595 20.68 -24.29 -4.70
CA ALA A 595 20.83 -24.77 -6.07
C ALA A 595 21.74 -25.98 -6.11
N SER A 596 21.46 -26.88 -7.05
CA SER A 596 22.30 -28.05 -7.34
C SER A 596 22.27 -28.36 -8.82
N GLY A 597 23.36 -28.91 -9.32
CA GLY A 597 23.47 -29.19 -10.74
C GLY A 597 24.80 -29.80 -11.15
N PHE A 598 25.25 -29.42 -12.31
CA PHE A 598 26.47 -29.93 -12.90
C PHE A 598 27.25 -28.84 -13.63
N GLN A 599 28.60 -28.96 -13.63
CA GLN A 599 29.47 -28.14 -14.44
C GLN A 599 30.40 -29.00 -15.28
N TYR A 600 30.86 -28.42 -16.38
CA TYR A 600 31.80 -28.97 -17.33
C TYR A 600 32.88 -27.91 -17.58
N ILE A 601 34.13 -28.23 -17.31
CA ILE A 601 35.30 -27.35 -17.49
C ILE A 601 36.15 -27.96 -18.56
N GLU A 602 36.36 -27.29 -19.69
CA GLU A 602 37.06 -27.81 -20.86
C GLU A 602 36.50 -29.17 -21.28
N ASN A 603 37.38 -30.15 -21.41
CA ASN A 603 37.06 -31.54 -21.71
C ASN A 603 36.92 -32.42 -20.47
N SER A 604 36.84 -31.81 -19.27
CA SER A 604 36.75 -32.55 -18.00
C SER A 604 35.45 -33.32 -17.88
N LYS A 605 35.47 -34.40 -17.06
CA LYS A 605 34.28 -35.15 -16.70
C LYS A 605 33.27 -34.24 -15.97
N LYS A 606 32.01 -34.60 -16.07
CA LYS A 606 30.89 -33.99 -15.35
C LYS A 606 31.19 -33.87 -13.85
N GLN A 607 31.12 -32.66 -13.32
CA GLN A 607 31.30 -32.35 -11.89
C GLN A 607 29.96 -31.89 -11.29
N ARG A 608 29.60 -32.41 -10.11
CA ARG A 608 28.40 -31.97 -9.40
C ARG A 608 28.63 -30.59 -8.79
N THR A 609 27.60 -29.72 -8.85
CA THR A 609 27.60 -28.40 -8.23
C THR A 609 26.57 -28.30 -7.14
N TYR A 610 26.86 -27.47 -6.15
CA TYR A 610 25.92 -26.97 -5.17
C TYR A 610 26.16 -25.49 -4.88
N ARG A 611 25.10 -24.78 -4.52
CA ARG A 611 25.18 -23.39 -4.09
C ARG A 611 24.07 -23.13 -3.06
N ILE A 612 24.48 -22.63 -1.89
CA ILE A 612 23.59 -22.21 -0.81
C ILE A 612 23.89 -20.74 -0.51
N GLN A 613 22.87 -19.92 -0.50
CA GLN A 613 22.96 -18.51 -0.12
C GLN A 613 21.85 -18.21 0.87
N SER A 614 22.18 -17.55 1.97
CA SER A 614 21.23 -17.22 3.04
C SER A 614 21.40 -15.77 3.47
N LYS A 615 20.27 -15.17 3.85
CA LYS A 615 20.21 -13.89 4.56
C LYS A 615 19.18 -14.02 5.67
N LEU A 616 19.56 -13.57 6.86
CA LEU A 616 18.67 -13.43 8.00
C LEU A 616 18.81 -12.01 8.52
N GLY A 617 17.74 -11.25 8.48
CA GLY A 617 17.78 -9.87 8.91
C GLY A 617 16.67 -9.52 9.91
N TYR A 618 16.95 -8.53 10.73
CA TYR A 618 16.01 -7.97 11.70
C TYR A 618 15.88 -6.47 11.50
N LYS A 619 14.63 -6.02 11.44
CA LYS A 619 14.29 -4.61 11.30
C LYS A 619 13.98 -4.02 12.67
N PHE A 620 14.97 -3.40 13.30
CA PHE A 620 14.83 -2.79 14.64
C PHE A 620 13.89 -1.59 14.64
N SER A 621 13.90 -0.84 13.55
CA SER A 621 13.05 0.35 13.36
C SER A 621 12.84 0.62 11.88
N GLU A 622 12.01 1.61 11.53
CA GLU A 622 11.90 2.06 10.13
C GLU A 622 13.26 2.55 9.56
N ARG A 623 14.23 2.85 10.42
CA ARG A 623 15.53 3.42 10.06
C ARG A 623 16.71 2.45 10.15
N SER A 624 16.61 1.38 10.93
CA SER A 624 17.75 0.54 11.28
C SER A 624 17.48 -0.93 10.97
N ILE A 625 18.31 -1.51 10.12
CA ILE A 625 18.18 -2.88 9.65
C ILE A 625 19.54 -3.57 9.75
N LEU A 626 19.60 -4.71 10.43
CA LEU A 626 20.77 -5.56 10.50
C LEU A 626 20.52 -6.86 9.74
N THR A 627 21.49 -7.33 8.99
CA THR A 627 21.39 -8.56 8.21
C THR A 627 22.68 -9.37 8.37
N LEU A 628 22.54 -10.62 8.78
CA LEU A 628 23.57 -11.65 8.64
C LEU A 628 23.37 -12.33 7.29
N TYR A 629 24.43 -12.51 6.53
CA TYR A 629 24.38 -13.24 5.27
C TYR A 629 25.53 -14.23 5.13
N GLY A 630 25.32 -15.25 4.30
CA GLY A 630 26.35 -16.22 3.99
C GLY A 630 26.09 -16.90 2.66
N SER A 631 27.17 -17.36 2.04
CA SER A 631 27.13 -18.15 0.82
C SER A 631 28.19 -19.24 0.83
N LYS A 632 27.83 -20.41 0.29
CA LYS A 632 28.77 -21.50 0.00
C LYS A 632 28.44 -22.10 -1.35
N SER A 633 29.48 -22.27 -2.18
CA SER A 633 29.34 -22.78 -3.55
C SER A 633 30.59 -23.50 -3.98
N ASN A 634 30.45 -24.56 -4.77
CA ASN A 634 31.55 -25.21 -5.48
C ASN A 634 31.48 -25.00 -7.00
N ILE A 635 30.62 -24.11 -7.46
CA ILE A 635 30.61 -23.75 -8.88
C ILE A 635 31.82 -22.88 -9.19
N ALA A 636 32.59 -23.25 -10.20
CA ALA A 636 33.73 -22.47 -10.63
C ALA A 636 33.29 -21.12 -11.19
N SER A 637 34.03 -20.08 -10.94
CA SER A 637 33.75 -18.73 -11.45
C SER A 637 35.05 -18.08 -11.93
N ALA A 638 34.93 -17.10 -12.80
CA ALA A 638 36.04 -16.36 -13.35
C ALA A 638 36.91 -15.60 -12.30
N THR A 639 36.40 -15.44 -11.09
CA THR A 639 37.07 -14.71 -10.00
C THR A 639 37.66 -15.62 -8.93
N ALA A 640 37.28 -16.90 -8.90
CA ALA A 640 37.74 -17.87 -7.90
C ALA A 640 38.72 -18.84 -8.54
N ALA A 641 39.94 -18.93 -8.01
CA ALA A 641 40.94 -19.94 -8.42
C ALA A 641 40.57 -21.34 -7.89
N GLY A 642 39.81 -21.42 -6.81
CA GLY A 642 39.33 -22.67 -6.22
C GLY A 642 37.86 -22.95 -6.56
N PHE A 643 37.47 -24.20 -6.41
CA PHE A 643 36.09 -24.62 -6.75
C PHE A 643 35.11 -24.47 -5.61
N THR A 644 35.56 -24.30 -4.37
CA THR A 644 34.72 -24.11 -3.21
C THR A 644 34.97 -22.74 -2.59
N PHE A 645 33.94 -21.92 -2.54
CA PHE A 645 33.98 -20.59 -1.97
C PHE A 645 32.96 -20.47 -0.85
N THR A 646 33.39 -19.89 0.28
CA THR A 646 32.55 -19.60 1.42
C THR A 646 32.70 -18.13 1.83
N GLU A 647 31.59 -17.45 2.08
CA GLU A 647 31.56 -16.10 2.60
C GLU A 647 30.50 -15.98 3.71
N ILE A 648 30.84 -15.26 4.78
CA ILE A 648 29.94 -14.88 5.87
C ILE A 648 30.12 -13.39 6.13
N GLY A 649 29.03 -12.66 6.31
CA GLY A 649 29.10 -11.22 6.53
C GLY A 649 27.93 -10.65 7.28
N LEU A 650 28.14 -9.44 7.78
CA LEU A 650 27.15 -8.60 8.43
C LEU A 650 26.91 -7.35 7.58
N ARG A 651 25.67 -6.92 7.50
CA ARG A 651 25.25 -5.73 6.80
C ARG A 651 24.34 -4.90 7.70
N PHE A 652 24.72 -3.65 7.94
CA PHE A 652 23.89 -2.68 8.65
C PHE A 652 23.45 -1.58 7.70
N LYS A 653 22.15 -1.37 7.59
CA LYS A 653 21.56 -0.29 6.80
C LYS A 653 20.87 0.71 7.70
N TRP A 654 21.26 1.96 7.54
CA TRP A 654 20.74 3.06 8.33
C TRP A 654 20.18 4.19 7.46
N PHE A 655 18.90 4.50 7.63
CA PHE A 655 18.29 5.68 7.04
C PHE A 655 18.59 6.88 7.92
N ILE A 656 19.43 7.79 7.43
CA ILE A 656 19.93 8.97 8.17
C ILE A 656 18.79 9.90 8.58
N LEU A 657 17.79 10.04 7.72
CA LEU A 657 16.62 10.88 7.93
C LEU A 657 15.35 10.01 8.04
N ARG A 658 14.27 10.64 8.49
CA ARG A 658 12.91 10.02 8.46
C ARG A 658 12.16 10.27 7.16
N LYS A 659 12.53 11.33 6.42
CA LYS A 659 11.91 11.77 5.17
C LYS A 659 12.99 12.22 4.18
N PRO A 660 12.69 12.27 2.88
CA PRO A 660 13.58 12.83 1.87
C PRO A 660 13.92 14.30 2.13
N PHE A 661 15.07 14.78 1.67
CA PHE A 661 15.48 16.19 1.81
C PHE A 661 14.45 17.16 1.23
N PHE A 662 13.90 16.86 0.06
CA PHE A 662 12.94 17.72 -0.64
C PHE A 662 11.53 17.73 -0.03
N ARG A 663 11.29 16.94 1.04
CA ARG A 663 10.01 16.90 1.78
C ARG A 663 10.12 17.38 3.23
N LYS A 664 11.22 18.04 3.58
CA LYS A 664 11.43 18.59 4.92
C LYS A 664 10.64 19.88 5.23
N ARG A 665 9.96 20.45 4.23
CA ARG A 665 9.14 21.67 4.41
C ARG A 665 7.72 21.33 4.85
#